data_e3acb500193a5b02752949f80f07d653
#
_entry.id   e3acb500193a5b02752949f80f07d653
#
_cell.length_a   1.000
_cell.length_b   1.000
_cell.length_c   1.000
_cell.angle_alpha   90.00
_cell.angle_beta   90.00
_cell.angle_gamma   90.00
#
_symmetry.space_group_name_H-M   'P 1'
#
loop_
_entity.id
_entity.type
_entity.pdbx_description
1 polymer ?
#
loop_
_entity_poly.entity_id
_entity_poly.type
_entity_poly.pdbx_seq_one_letter_code
_entity_poly.pdbx_strand_id
1 'polypeptide(L)'
;MIYPANFEQRIGFDRIREQVIALCSMQSAREVIASEGFSTSFRAIEERLRLADQMRVVISMEHGADIGEQEDIAAIVDKIAVEGSYITEEEASILLRSLKSASSIVEFILSRKEGLYPDLQRITLGVGTYPELQRAIDRVVDEKGEVRSSASPELQEIRRAIREHEGMVAKRLQQVLQRAKASGIVEADAMLSIRDGHAVIPVSAANKRKIAGFIHDESATGRTFYVEPVEVVELNNELKELEYAQKREIVRILTELTAVLRLDVEGLARIEEYLTRMDALRAKARWALENGATKPIISTEGRLLLRKARHPLLQQTLRAQRKEIVPLDMELNSERRILVISGPNAGGKSVCLKTTGLLQYMVQCGFLVPVLENSEFPLFKSLMIDIGDQQSLENDLSTYSSHLVNMKAMLHEASEHTLILIDEFGSGTEPTIGGAISESILEHFVECRSYGVITTHYANIKYFASRNEGVANGAMSFDVKNIQPLFSLEMGKPGSSFAIEVARKIGLPESIVRKAMDKAGEDHINLEKQLREIARDKRYWAEKRDRIRQTDRKVEQLEQTYTDRLQDIKEERRRILESARKEAEELITNANRTIENTIRTIRESQAEKELTRLARKELVSFAEGVDSSDKSADERIEREMERLARRRERREKRAEEREQNGGVVAKPQPESKPQVIEVGSKVKLEGQATPGVVQQIKGKKAQVAFGQMIVMVELSRLSIVSSSEYRAATRPTTARTVVSVDIRERKLNFRDTIDVRGMRAVEALEAVEDLVDDALMVGVSTVTILHGKGTGALKEEIRRYLRTVKDVATVADDHADRGGAGITIVTFKQ
;
A
#
# COMPACT_ATOMS: atom_id res chain seq x y z
N MET A 1 -14.65 -23.53 -18.28
CA MET A 1 -13.41 -24.04 -18.93
C MET A 1 -12.33 -22.94 -18.91
N ILE A 2 -11.07 -23.32 -18.70
CA ILE A 2 -9.93 -22.39 -18.76
C ILE A 2 -9.02 -22.84 -19.89
N TYR A 3 -8.68 -21.95 -20.81
CA TYR A 3 -7.86 -22.27 -21.97
C TYR A 3 -6.85 -21.16 -22.27
N PRO A 4 -5.60 -21.50 -22.60
CA PRO A 4 -4.97 -22.82 -22.66
C PRO A 4 -4.63 -23.38 -21.26
N ALA A 5 -4.09 -24.60 -21.18
CA ALA A 5 -3.76 -25.26 -19.92
C ALA A 5 -2.79 -24.43 -19.04
N ASN A 6 -1.90 -23.67 -19.66
CA ASN A 6 -0.96 -22.75 -18.99
C ASN A 6 -1.53 -21.32 -18.79
N PHE A 7 -2.85 -21.17 -18.71
CA PHE A 7 -3.55 -19.89 -18.56
C PHE A 7 -3.00 -19.07 -17.37
N GLU A 8 -2.87 -19.69 -16.19
CA GLU A 8 -2.39 -19.02 -14.98
C GLU A 8 -1.00 -18.40 -15.16
N GLN A 9 -0.09 -19.13 -15.80
CA GLN A 9 1.26 -18.64 -16.10
C GLN A 9 1.23 -17.45 -17.07
N ARG A 10 0.36 -17.51 -18.10
CA ARG A 10 0.24 -16.44 -19.10
C ARG A 10 -0.28 -15.13 -18.52
N ILE A 11 -1.19 -15.19 -17.55
CA ILE A 11 -1.71 -14.02 -16.87
C ILE A 11 -0.89 -13.63 -15.61
N GLY A 12 0.01 -14.53 -15.13
CA GLY A 12 0.85 -14.33 -13.96
C GLY A 12 0.16 -14.62 -12.62
N PHE A 13 -0.93 -15.38 -12.61
CA PHE A 13 -1.62 -15.74 -11.36
C PHE A 13 -0.84 -16.75 -10.52
N ASP A 14 -0.09 -17.64 -11.17
CA ASP A 14 0.86 -18.56 -10.53
C ASP A 14 1.78 -17.82 -9.55
N ARG A 15 2.37 -16.70 -9.98
CA ARG A 15 3.25 -15.88 -9.16
C ARG A 15 2.51 -15.19 -7.99
N ILE A 16 1.25 -14.82 -8.19
CA ILE A 16 0.42 -14.27 -7.11
C ILE A 16 0.10 -15.35 -6.08
N ARG A 17 -0.28 -16.53 -6.54
CA ARG A 17 -0.51 -17.69 -5.68
C ARG A 17 0.74 -18.03 -4.85
N GLU A 18 1.92 -18.06 -5.47
CA GLU A 18 3.19 -18.27 -4.79
C GLU A 18 3.46 -17.20 -3.71
N GLN A 19 3.19 -15.92 -4.00
CA GLN A 19 3.32 -14.85 -3.00
C GLN A 19 2.38 -15.07 -1.81
N VAL A 20 1.13 -15.49 -2.03
CA VAL A 20 0.19 -15.78 -0.94
C VAL A 20 0.62 -17.02 -0.16
N ILE A 21 1.06 -18.08 -0.84
CA ILE A 21 1.63 -19.29 -0.21
C ILE A 21 2.82 -18.94 0.69
N ALA A 22 3.70 -18.04 0.26
CA ALA A 22 4.84 -17.60 1.06
C ALA A 22 4.45 -16.84 2.35
N LEU A 23 3.23 -16.29 2.40
CA LEU A 23 2.68 -15.62 3.58
C LEU A 23 1.98 -16.59 4.57
N CYS A 24 1.74 -17.85 4.15
CA CYS A 24 1.21 -18.88 5.03
C CYS A 24 2.30 -19.43 5.94
N SER A 25 2.01 -19.59 7.22
CA SER A 25 2.90 -20.22 8.20
C SER A 25 2.74 -21.74 8.23
N MET A 26 1.50 -22.25 8.07
CA MET A 26 1.20 -23.68 8.08
C MET A 26 1.35 -24.31 6.70
N GLN A 27 1.86 -25.54 6.65
CA GLN A 27 1.94 -26.32 5.41
C GLN A 27 0.54 -26.68 4.88
N SER A 28 -0.39 -27.02 5.75
CA SER A 28 -1.79 -27.28 5.43
C SER A 28 -2.47 -26.07 4.77
N ALA A 29 -2.20 -24.83 5.26
CA ALA A 29 -2.72 -23.61 4.67
C ALA A 29 -2.14 -23.35 3.26
N ARG A 30 -0.85 -23.68 3.04
CA ARG A 30 -0.22 -23.60 1.72
C ARG A 30 -0.91 -24.53 0.73
N GLU A 31 -1.25 -25.74 1.14
CA GLU A 31 -1.96 -26.73 0.33
C GLU A 31 -3.39 -26.26 0.01
N VAL A 32 -4.09 -25.64 0.95
CA VAL A 32 -5.40 -25.03 0.70
C VAL A 32 -5.29 -23.96 -0.39
N ILE A 33 -4.36 -23.00 -0.27
CA ILE A 33 -4.16 -21.96 -1.30
C ILE A 33 -3.72 -22.54 -2.64
N ALA A 34 -2.87 -23.56 -2.64
CA ALA A 34 -2.43 -24.24 -3.88
C ALA A 34 -3.57 -24.97 -4.59
N SER A 35 -4.52 -25.54 -3.84
CA SER A 35 -5.68 -26.26 -4.37
C SER A 35 -6.83 -25.35 -4.78
N GLU A 36 -6.85 -24.07 -4.33
CA GLU A 36 -7.90 -23.14 -4.72
C GLU A 36 -7.87 -22.83 -6.22
N GLY A 37 -8.90 -23.23 -6.90
CA GLY A 37 -9.05 -23.06 -8.34
C GLY A 37 -10.23 -22.19 -8.75
N PHE A 38 -10.34 -21.97 -10.04
CA PHE A 38 -11.40 -21.24 -10.69
C PHE A 38 -12.78 -21.83 -10.37
N SER A 39 -13.69 -20.98 -9.89
CA SER A 39 -15.06 -21.36 -9.55
C SER A 39 -16.06 -20.58 -10.40
N THR A 40 -17.21 -21.21 -10.68
CA THR A 40 -18.37 -20.57 -11.34
C THR A 40 -19.57 -20.42 -10.39
N SER A 41 -19.43 -20.86 -9.14
CA SER A 41 -20.49 -20.76 -8.14
C SER A 41 -20.48 -19.37 -7.48
N PHE A 42 -21.52 -18.59 -7.72
CA PHE A 42 -21.71 -17.28 -7.08
C PHE A 42 -21.55 -17.34 -5.55
N ARG A 43 -22.24 -18.31 -4.93
CA ARG A 43 -22.22 -18.46 -3.48
C ARG A 43 -20.83 -18.75 -2.93
N ALA A 44 -20.09 -19.63 -3.57
CA ALA A 44 -18.74 -20.00 -3.12
C ALA A 44 -17.75 -18.85 -3.29
N ILE A 45 -17.83 -18.14 -4.42
CA ILE A 45 -16.96 -16.97 -4.70
C ILE A 45 -17.25 -15.85 -3.71
N GLU A 46 -18.52 -15.49 -3.53
CA GLU A 46 -18.94 -14.41 -2.64
C GLU A 46 -18.57 -14.71 -1.19
N GLU A 47 -18.72 -15.96 -0.73
CA GLU A 47 -18.30 -16.38 0.60
C GLU A 47 -16.79 -16.25 0.80
N ARG A 48 -15.97 -16.73 -0.15
CA ARG A 48 -14.50 -16.63 -0.11
C ARG A 48 -14.04 -15.16 -0.08
N LEU A 49 -14.64 -14.31 -0.91
CA LEU A 49 -14.31 -12.88 -0.97
C LEU A 49 -14.70 -12.15 0.32
N ARG A 50 -15.88 -12.45 0.90
CA ARG A 50 -16.31 -11.85 2.16
C ARG A 50 -15.42 -12.25 3.32
N LEU A 51 -15.07 -13.53 3.42
CA LEU A 51 -14.13 -14.01 4.46
C LEU A 51 -12.77 -13.33 4.35
N ALA A 52 -12.21 -13.24 3.13
CA ALA A 52 -10.94 -12.58 2.90
C ALA A 52 -11.01 -11.07 3.22
N ASP A 53 -12.12 -10.40 2.88
CA ASP A 53 -12.30 -8.98 3.15
C ASP A 53 -12.51 -8.69 4.64
N GLN A 54 -13.33 -9.50 5.34
CA GLN A 54 -13.48 -9.38 6.79
C GLN A 54 -12.15 -9.58 7.51
N MET A 55 -11.34 -10.56 7.10
CA MET A 55 -10.00 -10.77 7.65
C MET A 55 -9.08 -9.57 7.34
N ARG A 56 -9.15 -9.00 6.14
CA ARG A 56 -8.41 -7.78 5.77
C ARG A 56 -8.76 -6.61 6.69
N VAL A 57 -10.06 -6.42 6.99
CA VAL A 57 -10.53 -5.38 7.90
C VAL A 57 -10.04 -5.65 9.33
N VAL A 58 -10.11 -6.89 9.82
CA VAL A 58 -9.60 -7.28 11.14
C VAL A 58 -8.12 -6.91 11.26
N ILE A 59 -7.27 -7.32 10.32
CA ILE A 59 -5.83 -7.05 10.36
C ILE A 59 -5.52 -5.55 10.27
N SER A 60 -6.30 -4.78 9.50
CA SER A 60 -6.02 -3.35 9.27
C SER A 60 -6.55 -2.42 10.36
N MET A 61 -7.67 -2.75 11.01
CA MET A 61 -8.39 -1.85 11.91
C MET A 61 -8.32 -2.27 13.38
N GLU A 62 -8.16 -3.56 13.67
CA GLU A 62 -8.20 -4.08 15.02
C GLU A 62 -6.79 -4.21 15.60
N HIS A 63 -6.37 -3.19 16.35
CA HIS A 63 -5.13 -3.23 17.13
C HIS A 63 -5.30 -4.24 18.28
N GLY A 64 -4.67 -5.42 18.15
CA GLY A 64 -4.72 -6.48 19.17
C GLY A 64 -5.33 -7.79 18.69
N ALA A 65 -5.73 -7.90 17.42
CA ALA A 65 -5.95 -9.18 16.78
C ALA A 65 -4.60 -9.87 16.57
N ASP A 66 -4.12 -10.56 17.59
CA ASP A 66 -2.90 -11.38 17.45
C ASP A 66 -3.23 -12.68 16.70
N ILE A 67 -3.62 -12.53 15.44
CA ILE A 67 -3.66 -13.63 14.48
C ILE A 67 -2.22 -13.79 13.95
N GLY A 68 -1.34 -14.24 14.86
CA GLY A 68 0.07 -14.46 14.58
C GLY A 68 0.33 -15.62 13.60
N GLU A 69 1.57 -15.99 13.50
CA GLU A 69 1.97 -17.21 12.79
C GLU A 69 1.45 -18.44 13.53
N GLN A 70 0.87 -19.37 12.79
CA GLN A 70 0.32 -20.61 13.32
C GLN A 70 1.31 -21.75 13.08
N GLU A 71 1.31 -22.74 13.98
CA GLU A 71 2.12 -23.95 13.86
C GLU A 71 1.25 -25.11 13.35
N ASP A 72 1.84 -25.95 12.49
CA ASP A 72 1.16 -27.09 11.91
C ASP A 72 1.06 -28.23 12.92
N ILE A 73 -0.16 -28.65 13.23
CA ILE A 73 -0.41 -29.73 14.20
C ILE A 73 -1.02 -30.99 13.58
N ALA A 74 -1.21 -31.04 12.27
CA ALA A 74 -1.85 -32.17 11.58
C ALA A 74 -1.14 -33.50 11.91
N ALA A 75 0.18 -33.56 11.74
CA ALA A 75 0.98 -34.76 12.05
C ALA A 75 0.90 -35.15 13.53
N ILE A 76 0.76 -34.17 14.43
CA ILE A 76 0.64 -34.40 15.88
C ILE A 76 -0.74 -35.01 16.18
N VAL A 77 -1.80 -34.48 15.56
CA VAL A 77 -3.17 -34.98 15.72
C VAL A 77 -3.28 -36.42 15.17
N ASP A 78 -2.71 -36.69 13.99
CA ASP A 78 -2.66 -38.03 13.42
C ASP A 78 -1.93 -39.02 14.34
N LYS A 79 -0.81 -38.59 14.93
CA LYS A 79 -0.05 -39.41 15.89
C LYS A 79 -0.83 -39.69 17.17
N ILE A 80 -1.55 -38.70 17.70
CA ILE A 80 -2.43 -38.85 18.87
C ILE A 80 -3.53 -39.89 18.60
N ALA A 81 -4.06 -39.94 17.37
CA ALA A 81 -5.13 -40.85 16.98
C ALA A 81 -4.71 -42.34 17.08
N VAL A 82 -3.42 -42.65 16.93
CA VAL A 82 -2.91 -44.01 16.97
C VAL A 82 -2.86 -44.51 18.39
N GLU A 83 -3.49 -45.64 18.67
CA GLU A 83 -3.44 -46.24 20.00
C GLU A 83 -2.04 -46.73 20.37
N GLY A 84 -1.58 -46.44 21.60
CA GLY A 84 -0.24 -46.77 22.07
C GLY A 84 0.87 -45.82 21.63
N SER A 85 0.58 -44.84 20.83
CA SER A 85 1.52 -43.76 20.48
C SER A 85 1.68 -42.77 21.63
N TYR A 86 2.72 -41.99 21.61
CA TYR A 86 2.89 -40.81 22.47
C TYR A 86 3.49 -39.65 21.68
N ILE A 87 3.11 -38.41 22.02
CA ILE A 87 3.71 -37.19 21.51
C ILE A 87 4.98 -36.86 22.28
N THR A 88 5.95 -36.21 21.60
CA THR A 88 7.17 -35.73 22.21
C THR A 88 6.93 -34.47 23.06
N GLU A 89 7.91 -34.05 23.84
CA GLU A 89 7.89 -32.81 24.62
C GLU A 89 7.66 -31.60 23.69
N GLU A 90 8.38 -31.54 22.57
CA GLU A 90 8.27 -30.48 21.56
C GLU A 90 6.87 -30.47 20.90
N GLU A 91 6.37 -31.65 20.49
CA GLU A 91 5.04 -31.81 19.93
C GLU A 91 3.93 -31.34 20.90
N ALA A 92 4.08 -31.65 22.19
CA ALA A 92 3.16 -31.21 23.24
C ALA A 92 3.19 -29.68 23.40
N SER A 93 4.34 -29.06 23.35
CA SER A 93 4.53 -27.62 23.43
C SER A 93 3.90 -26.90 22.20
N ILE A 94 4.15 -27.44 21.01
CA ILE A 94 3.52 -26.95 19.75
C ILE A 94 1.97 -27.03 19.88
N LEU A 95 1.45 -28.17 20.30
CA LEU A 95 0.02 -28.35 20.47
C LEU A 95 -0.58 -27.37 21.49
N LEU A 96 0.11 -27.13 22.61
CA LEU A 96 -0.33 -26.17 23.62
C LEU A 96 -0.41 -24.75 23.08
N ARG A 97 0.62 -24.31 22.34
CA ARG A 97 0.63 -22.97 21.70
C ARG A 97 -0.48 -22.84 20.68
N SER A 98 -0.70 -23.85 19.85
CA SER A 98 -1.78 -23.87 18.85
C SER A 98 -3.16 -23.84 19.51
N LEU A 99 -3.39 -24.59 20.61
CA LEU A 99 -4.64 -24.54 21.36
C LEU A 99 -4.87 -23.16 22.00
N LYS A 100 -3.86 -22.53 22.57
CA LYS A 100 -3.93 -21.18 23.13
C LYS A 100 -4.20 -20.15 22.03
N SER A 101 -3.52 -20.26 20.89
CA SER A 101 -3.75 -19.40 19.73
C SER A 101 -5.17 -19.53 19.19
N ALA A 102 -5.67 -20.76 18.99
CA ALA A 102 -7.04 -21.01 18.57
C ALA A 102 -8.05 -20.39 19.55
N SER A 103 -7.85 -20.57 20.86
CA SER A 103 -8.71 -19.97 21.89
C SER A 103 -8.72 -18.45 21.83
N SER A 104 -7.56 -17.82 21.69
CA SER A 104 -7.43 -16.37 21.56
C SER A 104 -8.16 -15.84 20.33
N ILE A 105 -8.01 -16.50 19.16
CA ILE A 105 -8.71 -16.13 17.92
C ILE A 105 -10.22 -16.29 18.07
N VAL A 106 -10.68 -17.40 18.65
CA VAL A 106 -12.10 -17.67 18.89
C VAL A 106 -12.71 -16.61 19.81
N GLU A 107 -12.09 -16.34 20.97
CA GLU A 107 -12.53 -15.32 21.92
C GLU A 107 -12.53 -13.93 21.28
N PHE A 108 -11.48 -13.58 20.53
CA PHE A 108 -11.40 -12.31 19.83
C PHE A 108 -12.57 -12.12 18.85
N ILE A 109 -12.82 -13.08 17.96
CA ILE A 109 -13.86 -12.96 16.93
C ILE A 109 -15.25 -12.95 17.55
N LEU A 110 -15.52 -13.82 18.52
CA LEU A 110 -16.84 -13.94 19.15
C LEU A 110 -17.12 -12.80 20.14
N SER A 111 -16.10 -12.14 20.71
CA SER A 111 -16.29 -10.95 21.56
C SER A 111 -16.72 -9.71 20.80
N ARG A 112 -16.58 -9.71 19.48
CA ARG A 112 -17.00 -8.57 18.63
C ARG A 112 -18.53 -8.52 18.52
N LYS A 113 -19.04 -7.27 18.33
CA LYS A 113 -20.47 -7.06 18.15
C LYS A 113 -21.02 -8.00 17.07
N GLU A 114 -22.13 -8.64 17.35
CA GLU A 114 -22.80 -9.53 16.42
C GLU A 114 -23.07 -8.82 15.09
N GLY A 115 -22.71 -9.48 13.99
CA GLY A 115 -22.86 -8.93 12.63
C GLY A 115 -21.74 -8.01 12.16
N LEU A 116 -20.71 -7.73 12.96
CA LEU A 116 -19.54 -6.93 12.49
C LEU A 116 -18.70 -7.74 11.51
N TYR A 117 -18.45 -9.03 11.81
CA TYR A 117 -17.73 -9.98 10.96
C TYR A 117 -18.54 -11.28 10.80
N PRO A 118 -19.70 -11.23 10.13
CA PRO A 118 -20.68 -12.32 10.17
C PRO A 118 -20.17 -13.65 9.63
N ASP A 119 -19.35 -13.63 8.58
CA ASP A 119 -18.82 -14.87 7.98
C ASP A 119 -17.67 -15.44 8.82
N LEU A 120 -16.79 -14.60 9.40
CA LEU A 120 -15.77 -15.04 10.35
C LEU A 120 -16.41 -15.58 11.63
N GLN A 121 -17.42 -14.89 12.18
CA GLN A 121 -18.16 -15.37 13.34
C GLN A 121 -18.81 -16.72 13.06
N ARG A 122 -19.41 -16.90 11.87
CA ARG A 122 -20.06 -18.16 11.48
C ARG A 122 -19.09 -19.35 11.43
N ILE A 123 -17.87 -19.18 10.85
CA ILE A 123 -16.88 -20.26 10.81
C ILE A 123 -16.22 -20.52 12.16
N THR A 124 -16.29 -19.56 13.08
CA THR A 124 -15.76 -19.67 14.45
C THR A 124 -16.76 -20.29 15.41
N LEU A 125 -18.07 -20.16 15.11
CA LEU A 125 -19.12 -20.78 15.93
C LEU A 125 -18.98 -22.31 15.94
N GLY A 126 -18.91 -22.90 17.14
CA GLY A 126 -18.77 -24.34 17.33
C GLY A 126 -17.32 -24.83 17.40
N VAL A 127 -16.33 -23.95 17.26
CA VAL A 127 -14.93 -24.28 17.54
C VAL A 127 -14.72 -24.25 19.06
N GLY A 128 -14.31 -25.37 19.63
CA GLY A 128 -14.03 -25.49 21.07
C GLY A 128 -12.74 -24.79 21.47
N THR A 129 -12.66 -24.30 22.70
CA THR A 129 -11.43 -23.71 23.25
C THR A 129 -10.60 -24.69 24.08
N TYR A 130 -11.18 -25.82 24.46
CA TYR A 130 -10.55 -26.96 25.16
C TYR A 130 -9.64 -26.59 26.34
N PRO A 131 -10.12 -25.81 27.32
CA PRO A 131 -9.29 -25.36 28.45
C PRO A 131 -8.80 -26.51 29.34
N GLU A 132 -9.50 -27.65 29.35
CA GLU A 132 -9.07 -28.85 30.07
C GLU A 132 -7.83 -29.48 29.43
N LEU A 133 -7.80 -29.60 28.10
CA LEU A 133 -6.65 -30.11 27.35
C LEU A 133 -5.45 -29.18 27.52
N GLN A 134 -5.67 -27.86 27.42
CA GLN A 134 -4.60 -26.87 27.63
C GLN A 134 -4.00 -27.03 29.04
N ARG A 135 -4.83 -27.16 30.08
CA ARG A 135 -4.38 -27.39 31.47
C ARG A 135 -3.66 -28.72 31.64
N ALA A 136 -4.12 -29.78 30.97
CA ALA A 136 -3.49 -31.08 31.01
C ALA A 136 -2.06 -31.01 30.44
N ILE A 137 -1.87 -30.36 29.29
CA ILE A 137 -0.56 -30.19 28.68
C ILE A 137 0.32 -29.27 29.54
N ASP A 138 -0.21 -28.13 30.00
CA ASP A 138 0.56 -27.15 30.80
C ASP A 138 1.06 -27.69 32.12
N ARG A 139 0.36 -28.70 32.72
CA ARG A 139 0.85 -29.41 33.89
C ARG A 139 2.06 -30.26 33.59
N VAL A 140 2.21 -30.77 32.38
CA VAL A 140 3.28 -31.69 31.95
C VAL A 140 4.46 -30.95 31.36
N VAL A 141 4.24 -29.99 30.47
CA VAL A 141 5.28 -29.30 29.71
C VAL A 141 5.35 -27.81 30.10
N ASP A 142 6.55 -27.26 30.16
CA ASP A 142 6.79 -25.87 30.46
C ASP A 142 6.87 -25.00 29.18
N GLU A 143 7.08 -23.68 29.34
CA GLU A 143 7.22 -22.73 28.24
C GLU A 143 8.44 -22.98 27.34
N LYS A 144 9.43 -23.73 27.82
CA LYS A 144 10.66 -24.07 27.05
C LYS A 144 10.49 -25.37 26.26
N GLY A 145 9.37 -26.07 26.45
CA GLY A 145 9.12 -27.37 25.83
C GLY A 145 9.76 -28.54 26.60
N GLU A 146 10.09 -28.38 27.87
CA GLU A 146 10.61 -29.45 28.69
C GLU A 146 9.54 -30.01 29.65
N VAL A 147 9.57 -31.32 29.93
CA VAL A 147 8.66 -31.89 30.94
C VAL A 147 8.96 -31.31 32.31
N ARG A 148 7.96 -30.76 32.96
CA ARG A 148 8.08 -30.17 34.31
C ARG A 148 8.50 -31.24 35.34
N SER A 149 9.37 -30.87 36.26
CA SER A 149 9.70 -31.75 37.37
C SER A 149 8.51 -32.11 38.26
N SER A 150 7.48 -31.26 38.27
CA SER A 150 6.23 -31.48 39.00
C SER A 150 5.21 -32.34 38.22
N ALA A 151 5.53 -32.80 37.01
CA ALA A 151 4.65 -33.63 36.21
C ALA A 151 4.33 -34.99 36.85
N SER A 152 5.29 -35.56 37.57
CA SER A 152 5.04 -36.68 38.47
C SER A 152 5.96 -36.61 39.72
N PRO A 153 5.54 -37.18 40.86
CA PRO A 153 6.38 -37.30 42.06
C PRO A 153 7.66 -38.07 41.77
N GLU A 154 7.55 -39.13 40.98
CA GLU A 154 8.67 -40.01 40.61
C GLU A 154 9.74 -39.29 39.80
N LEU A 155 9.34 -38.48 38.79
CA LEU A 155 10.25 -37.64 38.02
C LEU A 155 10.96 -36.61 38.89
N GLN A 156 10.26 -36.02 39.85
CA GLN A 156 10.84 -35.07 40.80
C GLN A 156 11.91 -35.72 41.66
N GLU A 157 11.67 -36.95 42.15
CA GLU A 157 12.66 -37.72 42.94
C GLU A 157 13.86 -38.10 42.09
N ILE A 158 13.65 -38.64 40.87
CA ILE A 158 14.70 -38.98 39.95
C ILE A 158 15.60 -37.78 39.64
N ARG A 159 15.03 -36.65 39.29
CA ARG A 159 15.79 -35.40 38.99
C ARG A 159 16.53 -34.85 40.23
N ARG A 160 15.99 -35.08 41.43
CA ARG A 160 16.69 -34.75 42.67
C ARG A 160 17.88 -35.68 42.84
N ALA A 161 17.70 -36.99 42.67
CA ALA A 161 18.77 -37.98 42.76
C ALA A 161 19.89 -37.73 41.74
N ILE A 162 19.56 -37.40 40.49
CA ILE A 162 20.54 -37.02 39.45
C ILE A 162 21.41 -35.87 39.96
N ARG A 163 20.83 -34.77 40.42
CA ARG A 163 21.59 -33.61 40.94
C ARG A 163 22.47 -33.94 42.12
N GLU A 164 22.01 -34.82 43.04
CA GLU A 164 22.78 -35.30 44.19
C GLU A 164 23.98 -36.14 43.71
N HIS A 165 23.76 -37.05 42.74
CA HIS A 165 24.82 -37.90 42.18
C HIS A 165 25.85 -37.10 41.39
N GLU A 166 25.40 -36.10 40.53
CA GLU A 166 26.30 -35.18 39.87
C GLU A 166 27.18 -34.42 40.84
N GLY A 167 26.61 -33.97 41.96
CA GLY A 167 27.34 -33.31 43.04
C GLY A 167 28.37 -34.26 43.72
N MET A 168 28.01 -35.54 43.90
CA MET A 168 28.93 -36.57 44.46
C MET A 168 30.06 -36.90 43.48
N VAL A 169 29.74 -37.07 42.18
CA VAL A 169 30.75 -37.29 41.11
C VAL A 169 31.75 -36.12 41.07
N ALA A 170 31.25 -34.89 41.01
CA ALA A 170 32.09 -33.69 40.97
C ALA A 170 32.99 -33.56 42.17
N LYS A 171 32.48 -33.81 43.40
CA LYS A 171 33.24 -33.79 44.65
C LYS A 171 34.31 -34.88 44.69
N ARG A 172 33.97 -36.09 44.24
CA ARG A 172 34.87 -37.22 44.22
C ARG A 172 36.03 -37.04 43.26
N LEU A 173 35.67 -36.58 42.03
CA LEU A 173 36.64 -36.22 40.99
C LEU A 173 37.62 -35.13 41.44
N GLN A 174 37.12 -34.11 42.12
CA GLN A 174 37.97 -33.05 42.67
C GLN A 174 38.94 -33.57 43.74
N GLN A 175 38.47 -34.51 44.60
CA GLN A 175 39.32 -35.15 45.59
C GLN A 175 40.40 -35.98 44.93
N VAL A 176 40.09 -36.76 43.89
CA VAL A 176 41.07 -37.56 43.15
C VAL A 176 42.08 -36.68 42.44
N LEU A 177 41.61 -35.59 41.80
CA LEU A 177 42.48 -34.60 41.12
C LEU A 177 43.45 -33.96 42.11
N GLN A 178 42.96 -33.54 43.28
CA GLN A 178 43.83 -32.94 44.33
C GLN A 178 44.87 -33.91 44.84
N ARG A 179 44.53 -35.22 45.12
CA ARG A 179 45.49 -36.24 45.46
C ARG A 179 46.53 -36.51 44.39
N ALA A 180 46.10 -36.55 43.12
CA ALA A 180 46.95 -36.70 41.94
C ALA A 180 47.92 -35.53 41.74
N LYS A 181 47.46 -34.28 41.97
CA LYS A 181 48.32 -33.07 42.01
C LYS A 181 49.34 -33.13 43.14
N ALA A 182 48.92 -33.47 44.39
CA ALA A 182 49.78 -33.58 45.54
C ALA A 182 50.86 -34.66 45.36
N SER A 183 50.59 -35.77 44.63
CA SER A 183 51.50 -36.86 44.31
C SER A 183 52.32 -36.60 43.02
N GLY A 184 52.22 -35.45 42.38
CA GLY A 184 52.96 -35.11 41.14
C GLY A 184 52.60 -36.01 39.95
N ILE A 185 51.45 -36.67 39.95
CA ILE A 185 50.95 -37.51 38.85
C ILE A 185 50.34 -36.65 37.73
N VAL A 186 49.72 -35.52 38.11
CA VAL A 186 49.04 -34.56 37.25
C VAL A 186 49.64 -33.18 37.51
N GLU A 187 49.72 -32.36 36.50
CA GLU A 187 50.22 -30.96 36.55
C GLU A 187 49.43 -30.12 37.55
N ALA A 188 50.09 -29.16 38.20
CA ALA A 188 49.45 -28.35 39.24
C ALA A 188 48.28 -27.51 38.75
N ASP A 189 48.28 -27.10 37.46
CA ASP A 189 47.26 -26.32 36.76
C ASP A 189 46.21 -27.20 36.06
N ALA A 190 46.36 -28.53 36.06
CA ALA A 190 45.37 -29.39 35.41
C ALA A 190 43.95 -29.19 35.95
N MET A 191 42.99 -29.11 35.08
CA MET A 191 41.55 -28.99 35.39
C MET A 191 40.81 -30.25 34.98
N LEU A 192 39.69 -30.50 35.60
CA LEU A 192 38.73 -31.52 35.14
C LEU A 192 38.27 -31.21 33.74
N SER A 193 38.10 -32.23 32.93
CA SER A 193 37.61 -32.15 31.57
C SER A 193 36.46 -33.13 31.38
N ILE A 194 35.59 -32.87 30.39
CA ILE A 194 34.53 -33.77 29.97
C ILE A 194 34.91 -34.35 28.61
N ARG A 195 34.90 -35.70 28.50
CA ARG A 195 35.12 -36.42 27.23
C ARG A 195 34.03 -37.48 27.10
N ASP A 196 33.36 -37.52 25.97
CA ASP A 196 32.28 -38.46 25.65
C ASP A 196 31.21 -38.56 26.76
N GLY A 197 30.92 -37.46 27.42
CA GLY A 197 29.95 -37.39 28.53
C GLY A 197 30.49 -37.84 29.88
N HIS A 198 31.78 -38.25 29.96
CA HIS A 198 32.44 -38.64 31.21
C HIS A 198 33.33 -37.51 31.72
N ALA A 199 33.27 -37.29 33.01
CA ALA A 199 34.18 -36.38 33.68
C ALA A 199 35.51 -37.08 33.93
N VAL A 200 36.57 -36.51 33.37
CA VAL A 200 37.91 -37.15 33.29
C VAL A 200 39.00 -36.22 33.80
N ILE A 201 40.09 -36.86 34.23
CA ILE A 201 41.31 -36.20 34.69
C ILE A 201 42.36 -36.29 33.58
N PRO A 202 42.94 -35.14 33.12
CA PRO A 202 44.02 -35.14 32.16
C PRO A 202 45.32 -35.64 32.84
N VAL A 203 45.90 -36.71 32.34
CA VAL A 203 47.14 -37.38 32.92
C VAL A 203 48.19 -37.47 31.81
N SER A 204 49.40 -37.12 32.08
CA SER A 204 50.52 -37.29 31.16
C SER A 204 50.75 -38.74 30.76
N ALA A 205 51.22 -39.01 29.55
CA ALA A 205 51.50 -40.34 29.00
C ALA A 205 52.39 -41.21 29.94
N ALA A 206 53.38 -40.57 30.60
CA ALA A 206 54.28 -41.22 31.54
C ALA A 206 53.58 -41.71 32.81
N ASN A 207 52.49 -41.09 33.19
CA ASN A 207 51.79 -41.35 34.46
C ASN A 207 50.40 -42.02 34.28
N LYS A 208 50.04 -42.40 33.05
CA LYS A 208 48.68 -42.94 32.73
C LYS A 208 48.29 -44.20 33.53
N ARG A 209 49.23 -44.96 34.01
CA ARG A 209 48.95 -46.19 34.84
C ARG A 209 48.96 -45.90 36.34
N LYS A 210 49.29 -44.70 36.79
CA LYS A 210 49.34 -44.34 38.21
C LYS A 210 47.96 -43.94 38.77
N ILE A 211 47.01 -43.60 37.93
CA ILE A 211 45.61 -43.44 38.30
C ILE A 211 44.88 -44.69 37.78
N ALA A 212 44.29 -45.44 38.71
CA ALA A 212 43.47 -46.58 38.37
C ALA A 212 42.17 -46.04 37.73
N GLY A 213 41.92 -46.43 36.50
CA GLY A 213 40.74 -45.88 35.76
C GLY A 213 40.69 -46.29 34.28
N PHE A 214 39.65 -45.85 33.61
CA PHE A 214 39.43 -46.07 32.18
C PHE A 214 39.91 -44.84 31.35
N ILE A 215 40.62 -45.15 30.29
CA ILE A 215 41.06 -44.10 29.36
C ILE A 215 39.95 -43.90 28.33
N HIS A 216 39.32 -42.68 28.28
CA HIS A 216 38.26 -42.33 27.33
C HIS A 216 38.79 -41.67 26.06
N ASP A 217 39.90 -40.90 26.19
CA ASP A 217 40.40 -40.12 25.06
C ASP A 217 41.91 -39.89 25.24
N GLU A 218 42.60 -39.56 24.14
CA GLU A 218 43.95 -39.06 24.16
C GLU A 218 44.10 -37.75 23.37
N SER A 219 45.04 -36.90 23.81
CA SER A 219 45.30 -35.66 23.06
C SER A 219 45.89 -35.98 21.68
N ALA A 220 45.66 -35.13 20.69
CA ALA A 220 46.14 -35.27 19.31
C ALA A 220 47.65 -35.49 19.21
N THR A 221 48.41 -35.16 20.27
CA THR A 221 49.88 -35.37 20.36
C THR A 221 50.25 -36.61 21.12
N GLY A 222 49.30 -37.39 21.65
CA GLY A 222 49.51 -38.56 22.47
C GLY A 222 50.18 -38.28 23.83
N ARG A 223 50.32 -37.00 24.23
CA ARG A 223 51.01 -36.60 25.47
C ARG A 223 50.10 -36.60 26.68
N THR A 224 48.81 -36.44 26.51
CA THR A 224 47.83 -36.39 27.61
C THR A 224 46.74 -37.41 27.36
N PHE A 225 46.45 -38.21 28.36
CA PHE A 225 45.39 -39.20 28.40
C PHE A 225 44.28 -38.69 29.32
N TYR A 226 43.05 -38.86 28.92
CA TYR A 226 41.91 -38.50 29.73
C TYR A 226 41.36 -39.71 30.42
N VAL A 227 41.62 -39.79 31.76
CA VAL A 227 41.32 -40.94 32.57
C VAL A 227 40.10 -40.71 33.46
N GLU A 228 39.12 -41.59 33.40
CA GLU A 228 38.05 -41.69 34.36
C GLU A 228 38.52 -42.56 35.51
N PRO A 229 38.64 -42.01 36.72
CA PRO A 229 39.07 -42.79 37.88
C PRO A 229 38.08 -43.90 38.28
N VAL A 230 38.54 -45.10 38.61
CA VAL A 230 37.67 -46.20 39.09
C VAL A 230 36.75 -45.77 40.26
N GLU A 231 37.22 -44.82 41.08
CA GLU A 231 36.46 -44.28 42.20
C GLU A 231 35.18 -43.53 41.84
N VAL A 232 34.99 -43.13 40.52
CA VAL A 232 33.84 -42.41 40.00
C VAL A 232 33.03 -43.25 39.01
N VAL A 233 33.54 -44.36 38.53
CA VAL A 233 32.88 -45.24 37.55
C VAL A 233 31.56 -45.76 38.07
N GLU A 234 31.48 -46.21 39.30
CA GLU A 234 30.26 -46.71 39.93
C GLU A 234 29.19 -45.58 40.01
N LEU A 235 29.61 -44.39 40.48
CA LEU A 235 28.78 -43.23 40.57
C LEU A 235 28.27 -42.77 39.18
N ASN A 236 29.14 -42.85 38.17
CA ASN A 236 28.71 -42.53 36.80
C ASN A 236 27.77 -43.57 36.21
N ASN A 237 27.91 -44.83 36.55
CA ASN A 237 26.98 -45.89 36.18
C ASN A 237 25.62 -45.69 36.86
N GLU A 238 25.58 -45.36 38.13
CA GLU A 238 24.38 -45.03 38.87
C GLU A 238 23.71 -43.79 38.27
N LEU A 239 24.46 -42.74 37.89
CA LEU A 239 23.97 -41.57 37.20
C LEU A 239 23.32 -41.92 35.85
N LYS A 240 23.96 -42.76 35.03
CA LYS A 240 23.38 -43.26 33.75
C LYS A 240 22.09 -44.05 33.98
N GLU A 241 22.03 -44.88 35.00
CA GLU A 241 20.80 -45.61 35.34
C GLU A 241 19.66 -44.65 35.71
N LEU A 242 19.96 -43.58 36.49
CA LEU A 242 19.01 -42.53 36.80
C LEU A 242 18.55 -41.74 35.56
N GLU A 243 19.48 -41.42 34.64
CA GLU A 243 19.15 -40.79 33.34
C GLU A 243 18.22 -41.66 32.48
N TYR A 244 18.50 -43.00 32.46
CA TYR A 244 17.60 -43.95 31.80
C TYR A 244 16.23 -44.05 32.48
N ALA A 245 16.21 -44.02 33.83
CA ALA A 245 14.98 -43.99 34.58
C ALA A 245 14.18 -42.71 34.29
N GLN A 246 14.85 -41.57 34.24
CA GLN A 246 14.23 -40.29 33.86
C GLN A 246 13.59 -40.36 32.45
N LYS A 247 14.33 -40.89 31.47
CA LYS A 247 13.78 -41.04 30.10
C LYS A 247 12.57 -41.96 30.08
N ARG A 248 12.61 -43.10 30.79
CA ARG A 248 11.43 -43.99 30.86
C ARG A 248 10.23 -43.31 31.51
N GLU A 249 10.44 -42.53 32.58
CA GLU A 249 9.39 -41.84 33.30
C GLU A 249 8.77 -40.71 32.43
N ILE A 250 9.60 -39.96 31.72
CA ILE A 250 9.14 -38.95 30.74
C ILE A 250 8.26 -39.62 29.70
N VAL A 251 8.69 -40.75 29.09
CA VAL A 251 7.86 -41.44 28.08
C VAL A 251 6.54 -41.91 28.68
N ARG A 252 6.55 -42.40 29.94
CA ARG A 252 5.32 -42.80 30.63
C ARG A 252 4.36 -41.65 30.80
N ILE A 253 4.86 -40.47 31.26
CA ILE A 253 4.08 -39.26 31.45
C ILE A 253 3.49 -38.79 30.12
N LEU A 254 4.29 -38.75 29.06
CA LEU A 254 3.85 -38.33 27.73
C LEU A 254 2.83 -39.31 27.12
N THR A 255 2.97 -40.62 27.41
CA THR A 255 2.01 -41.64 27.00
C THR A 255 0.64 -41.45 27.68
N GLU A 256 0.64 -41.16 28.98
CA GLU A 256 -0.57 -40.86 29.76
C GLU A 256 -1.22 -39.57 29.28
N LEU A 257 -0.42 -38.50 29.04
CA LEU A 257 -0.92 -37.28 28.46
C LEU A 257 -1.57 -37.53 27.10
N THR A 258 -0.89 -38.28 26.22
CA THR A 258 -1.41 -38.60 24.87
C THR A 258 -2.72 -39.38 24.93
N ALA A 259 -2.85 -40.29 25.90
CA ALA A 259 -4.11 -41.01 26.11
C ALA A 259 -5.28 -40.09 26.52
N VAL A 260 -4.99 -39.07 27.33
CA VAL A 260 -5.99 -38.01 27.65
C VAL A 260 -6.38 -37.19 26.42
N LEU A 261 -5.39 -36.77 25.64
CA LEU A 261 -5.62 -35.99 24.42
C LEU A 261 -6.42 -36.77 23.36
N ARG A 262 -6.20 -38.10 23.29
CA ARG A 262 -6.89 -39.01 22.36
C ARG A 262 -8.38 -39.06 22.57
N LEU A 263 -8.88 -38.78 23.79
CA LEU A 263 -10.33 -38.78 24.08
C LEU A 263 -11.06 -37.71 23.27
N ASP A 264 -10.35 -36.67 22.81
CA ASP A 264 -10.94 -35.55 22.05
C ASP A 264 -10.19 -35.25 20.74
N VAL A 265 -9.71 -36.35 20.08
CA VAL A 265 -8.97 -36.22 18.83
C VAL A 265 -9.76 -35.55 17.71
N GLU A 266 -11.09 -35.78 17.65
CA GLU A 266 -11.97 -35.11 16.71
C GLU A 266 -12.05 -33.60 16.97
N GLY A 267 -11.98 -33.18 18.25
CA GLY A 267 -11.90 -31.79 18.65
C GLY A 267 -10.59 -31.14 18.21
N LEU A 268 -9.48 -31.86 18.37
CA LEU A 268 -8.15 -31.42 17.92
C LEU A 268 -8.08 -31.29 16.39
N ALA A 269 -8.68 -32.22 15.63
CA ALA A 269 -8.78 -32.15 14.18
C ALA A 269 -9.59 -30.93 13.71
N ARG A 270 -10.71 -30.61 14.41
CA ARG A 270 -11.46 -29.37 14.12
C ARG A 270 -10.67 -28.09 14.39
N ILE A 271 -9.83 -28.08 15.41
CA ILE A 271 -8.92 -26.95 15.67
C ILE A 271 -7.89 -26.82 14.56
N GLU A 272 -7.29 -27.93 14.15
CA GLU A 272 -6.33 -27.94 13.04
C GLU A 272 -6.96 -27.37 11.76
N GLU A 273 -8.12 -27.84 11.35
CA GLU A 273 -8.87 -27.33 10.20
C GLU A 273 -9.19 -25.83 10.35
N TYR A 274 -9.60 -25.41 11.53
CA TYR A 274 -9.86 -23.99 11.82
C TYR A 274 -8.62 -23.12 11.70
N LEU A 275 -7.49 -23.51 12.31
CA LEU A 275 -6.24 -22.78 12.25
C LEU A 275 -5.70 -22.72 10.81
N THR A 276 -5.76 -23.82 10.07
CA THR A 276 -5.43 -23.89 8.65
C THR A 276 -6.22 -22.88 7.84
N ARG A 277 -7.53 -22.82 8.06
CA ARG A 277 -8.42 -21.87 7.37
C ARG A 277 -8.11 -20.42 7.76
N MET A 278 -7.83 -20.17 9.04
CA MET A 278 -7.49 -18.84 9.54
C MET A 278 -6.14 -18.36 9.00
N ASP A 279 -5.13 -19.22 8.90
CA ASP A 279 -3.82 -18.88 8.34
C ASP A 279 -3.92 -18.59 6.83
N ALA A 280 -4.69 -19.38 6.06
CA ALA A 280 -4.95 -19.12 4.65
C ALA A 280 -5.66 -17.78 4.44
N LEU A 281 -6.68 -17.45 5.26
CA LEU A 281 -7.38 -16.16 5.20
C LEU A 281 -6.46 -15.00 5.59
N ARG A 282 -5.62 -15.18 6.60
CA ARG A 282 -4.59 -14.22 7.02
C ARG A 282 -3.62 -13.91 5.89
N ALA A 283 -3.12 -14.94 5.21
CA ALA A 283 -2.19 -14.79 4.09
C ALA A 283 -2.81 -13.99 2.94
N LYS A 284 -4.06 -14.33 2.54
CA LYS A 284 -4.81 -13.57 1.52
C LYS A 284 -5.03 -12.12 1.92
N ALA A 285 -5.39 -11.88 3.17
CA ALA A 285 -5.66 -10.54 3.69
C ALA A 285 -4.39 -9.68 3.76
N ARG A 286 -3.25 -10.23 4.18
CA ARG A 286 -1.95 -9.55 4.18
C ARG A 286 -1.53 -9.19 2.76
N TRP A 287 -1.61 -10.14 1.83
CA TRP A 287 -1.31 -9.87 0.42
C TRP A 287 -2.22 -8.76 -0.13
N ALA A 288 -3.51 -8.78 0.21
CA ALA A 288 -4.48 -7.77 -0.21
C ALA A 288 -4.12 -6.38 0.32
N LEU A 289 -3.73 -6.25 1.58
CA LEU A 289 -3.30 -4.99 2.18
C LEU A 289 -2.04 -4.42 1.51
N GLU A 290 -1.03 -5.24 1.26
CA GLU A 290 0.21 -4.84 0.60
C GLU A 290 -0.01 -4.32 -0.82
N ASN A 291 -0.98 -4.91 -1.54
CA ASN A 291 -1.28 -4.57 -2.93
C ASN A 291 -2.45 -3.58 -3.08
N GLY A 292 -3.06 -3.14 -1.99
CA GLY A 292 -4.23 -2.26 -1.99
C GLY A 292 -5.42 -2.90 -2.70
N ALA A 293 -5.63 -4.18 -2.46
CA ALA A 293 -6.74 -4.96 -2.99
C ALA A 293 -7.97 -4.84 -2.11
N THR A 294 -9.14 -4.83 -2.74
CA THR A 294 -10.45 -4.68 -2.10
C THR A 294 -11.42 -5.74 -2.60
N LYS A 295 -12.54 -5.90 -1.92
CA LYS A 295 -13.63 -6.77 -2.37
C LYS A 295 -14.45 -6.05 -3.44
N PRO A 296 -14.53 -6.56 -4.68
CA PRO A 296 -15.39 -6.02 -5.71
C PRO A 296 -16.84 -6.51 -5.54
N ILE A 297 -17.73 -5.93 -6.33
CA ILE A 297 -19.13 -6.38 -6.44
C ILE A 297 -19.21 -7.50 -7.48
N ILE A 298 -19.84 -8.61 -7.14
CA ILE A 298 -20.16 -9.65 -8.14
C ILE A 298 -21.43 -9.25 -8.87
N SER A 299 -21.31 -8.97 -10.16
CA SER A 299 -22.44 -8.53 -10.99
C SER A 299 -23.31 -9.73 -11.42
N THR A 300 -24.61 -9.61 -11.17
CA THR A 300 -25.62 -10.54 -11.69
C THR A 300 -26.16 -10.13 -13.06
N GLU A 301 -25.91 -8.87 -13.48
CA GLU A 301 -26.39 -8.29 -14.72
C GLU A 301 -25.41 -8.48 -15.91
N GLY A 302 -24.30 -9.19 -15.71
CA GLY A 302 -23.28 -9.39 -16.71
C GLY A 302 -22.42 -8.15 -16.98
N ARG A 303 -22.34 -7.20 -16.06
CA ARG A 303 -21.53 -5.98 -16.21
C ARG A 303 -20.12 -6.21 -15.69
N LEU A 304 -19.11 -5.97 -16.52
CA LEU A 304 -17.70 -5.90 -16.13
C LEU A 304 -17.30 -4.43 -16.08
N LEU A 305 -17.13 -3.88 -14.86
CA LEU A 305 -16.76 -2.50 -14.62
C LEU A 305 -15.48 -2.45 -13.78
N LEU A 306 -14.38 -2.12 -14.41
CA LEU A 306 -13.10 -1.91 -13.75
C LEU A 306 -12.91 -0.43 -13.44
N ARG A 307 -12.76 -0.09 -12.17
CA ARG A 307 -12.45 1.27 -11.71
C ARG A 307 -11.12 1.29 -10.99
N LYS A 308 -10.21 2.10 -11.52
CA LYS A 308 -8.84 2.24 -11.01
C LYS A 308 -8.13 0.89 -10.80
N ALA A 309 -8.39 -0.03 -11.72
CA ALA A 309 -7.82 -1.36 -11.68
C ALA A 309 -6.30 -1.31 -11.94
N ARG A 310 -5.54 -2.06 -11.16
CA ARG A 310 -4.08 -2.11 -11.23
C ARG A 310 -3.62 -3.55 -11.40
N HIS A 311 -2.62 -3.76 -12.25
CA HIS A 311 -1.99 -5.06 -12.39
C HIS A 311 -1.03 -5.28 -11.20
N PRO A 312 -1.27 -6.21 -10.28
CA PRO A 312 -0.51 -6.29 -9.03
C PRO A 312 1.00 -6.50 -9.24
N LEU A 313 1.40 -7.41 -10.12
CA LEU A 313 2.82 -7.68 -10.40
C LEU A 313 3.52 -6.47 -11.04
N LEU A 314 2.84 -5.76 -11.95
CA LEU A 314 3.38 -4.53 -12.54
C LEU A 314 3.48 -3.43 -11.50
N GLN A 315 2.48 -3.29 -10.64
CA GLN A 315 2.50 -2.33 -9.53
C GLN A 315 3.69 -2.56 -8.59
N GLN A 316 3.97 -3.81 -8.24
CA GLN A 316 5.13 -4.19 -7.41
C GLN A 316 6.44 -3.82 -8.11
N THR A 317 6.58 -4.17 -9.41
CA THR A 317 7.78 -3.84 -10.20
C THR A 317 8.01 -2.33 -10.31
N LEU A 318 6.96 -1.55 -10.57
CA LEU A 318 7.05 -0.10 -10.68
C LEU A 318 7.33 0.56 -9.32
N ARG A 319 6.75 0.06 -8.23
CA ARG A 319 7.07 0.53 -6.87
C ARG A 319 8.55 0.35 -6.53
N ALA A 320 9.13 -0.80 -6.92
CA ALA A 320 10.57 -1.04 -6.74
C ALA A 320 11.42 -0.02 -7.52
N GLN A 321 10.91 0.48 -8.67
CA GLN A 321 11.52 1.53 -9.48
C GLN A 321 11.10 2.96 -9.06
N ARG A 322 10.37 3.13 -7.96
CA ARG A 322 9.81 4.42 -7.51
C ARG A 322 8.91 5.10 -8.56
N LYS A 323 8.23 4.32 -9.38
CA LYS A 323 7.28 4.77 -10.40
C LYS A 323 5.86 4.41 -10.01
N GLU A 324 4.92 5.24 -10.41
CA GLU A 324 3.50 4.98 -10.19
C GLU A 324 2.89 4.24 -11.38
N ILE A 325 1.98 3.31 -11.08
CA ILE A 325 1.19 2.62 -12.11
C ILE A 325 0.01 3.50 -12.54
N VAL A 326 -0.23 3.59 -13.84
CA VAL A 326 -1.45 4.21 -14.37
C VAL A 326 -2.60 3.19 -14.27
N PRO A 327 -3.65 3.49 -13.51
CA PRO A 327 -4.75 2.56 -13.32
C PRO A 327 -5.64 2.46 -14.57
N LEU A 328 -6.25 1.29 -14.75
CA LEU A 328 -7.17 0.99 -15.84
C LEU A 328 -8.62 1.27 -15.41
N ASP A 329 -9.33 2.05 -16.21
CA ASP A 329 -10.79 2.23 -16.14
C ASP A 329 -11.41 1.63 -17.42
N MET A 330 -12.33 0.65 -17.28
CA MET A 330 -12.93 -0.05 -18.41
C MET A 330 -14.34 -0.54 -18.07
N GLU A 331 -15.24 -0.53 -19.05
CA GLU A 331 -16.60 -1.03 -18.90
C GLU A 331 -17.02 -1.90 -20.11
N LEU A 332 -17.50 -3.11 -19.80
CA LEU A 332 -18.25 -3.97 -20.73
C LEU A 332 -19.61 -4.27 -20.11
N ASN A 333 -20.66 -4.24 -20.91
CA ASN A 333 -22.03 -4.46 -20.46
C ASN A 333 -22.82 -5.29 -21.46
N SER A 334 -24.11 -5.50 -21.22
CA SER A 334 -24.98 -6.30 -22.09
C SER A 334 -25.09 -5.80 -23.53
N GLU A 335 -24.88 -4.50 -23.77
CA GLU A 335 -24.92 -3.89 -25.10
C GLU A 335 -23.54 -3.96 -25.79
N ARG A 336 -22.49 -3.68 -25.07
CA ARG A 336 -21.09 -3.61 -25.54
C ARG A 336 -20.24 -4.64 -24.82
N ARG A 337 -20.23 -5.84 -25.35
CA ARG A 337 -19.58 -7.01 -24.73
C ARG A 337 -18.11 -7.17 -25.12
N ILE A 338 -17.71 -6.63 -26.29
CA ILE A 338 -16.34 -6.76 -26.80
C ILE A 338 -15.70 -5.39 -26.89
N LEU A 339 -14.48 -5.28 -26.40
CA LEU A 339 -13.65 -4.08 -26.52
C LEU A 339 -12.47 -4.37 -27.45
N VAL A 340 -12.36 -3.59 -28.52
CA VAL A 340 -11.24 -3.60 -29.44
C VAL A 340 -10.29 -2.46 -29.09
N ILE A 341 -9.12 -2.79 -28.53
CA ILE A 341 -8.10 -1.82 -28.10
C ILE A 341 -7.10 -1.60 -29.22
N SER A 342 -6.87 -0.33 -29.58
CA SER A 342 -5.88 0.05 -30.58
C SER A 342 -4.97 1.18 -30.07
N GLY A 343 -3.85 1.43 -30.75
CA GLY A 343 -2.86 2.41 -30.33
C GLY A 343 -1.43 1.93 -30.55
N PRO A 344 -0.40 2.70 -30.12
CA PRO A 344 0.99 2.32 -30.28
C PRO A 344 1.33 1.06 -29.46
N ASN A 345 2.34 0.27 -29.90
CA ASN A 345 2.73 -0.98 -29.23
C ASN A 345 3.18 -0.75 -27.78
N ALA A 346 3.98 0.28 -27.55
CA ALA A 346 4.43 0.65 -26.22
C ALA A 346 3.33 1.31 -25.34
N GLY A 347 2.08 1.41 -25.82
CA GLY A 347 0.98 2.11 -25.12
C GLY A 347 0.34 1.34 -23.98
N GLY A 348 0.68 0.06 -23.76
CA GLY A 348 0.14 -0.76 -22.66
C GLY A 348 -1.10 -1.59 -23.02
N LYS A 349 -1.38 -1.85 -24.32
CA LYS A 349 -2.51 -2.66 -24.80
C LYS A 349 -2.55 -4.04 -24.16
N SER A 350 -1.46 -4.79 -24.26
CA SER A 350 -1.32 -6.15 -23.70
C SER A 350 -1.42 -6.14 -22.16
N VAL A 351 -1.00 -5.05 -21.52
CA VAL A 351 -1.14 -4.88 -20.06
C VAL A 351 -2.62 -4.72 -19.68
N CYS A 352 -3.40 -3.91 -20.40
CA CYS A 352 -4.84 -3.79 -20.18
C CYS A 352 -5.55 -5.13 -20.27
N LEU A 353 -5.21 -5.91 -21.31
CA LEU A 353 -5.76 -7.23 -21.56
C LEU A 353 -5.39 -8.23 -20.45
N LYS A 354 -4.09 -8.32 -20.10
CA LYS A 354 -3.61 -9.16 -19.00
C LYS A 354 -4.23 -8.75 -17.66
N THR A 355 -4.35 -7.45 -17.41
CA THR A 355 -4.99 -6.95 -16.17
C THR A 355 -6.43 -7.43 -16.07
N THR A 356 -7.19 -7.32 -17.15
CA THR A 356 -8.59 -7.78 -17.18
C THR A 356 -8.70 -9.27 -16.90
N GLY A 357 -7.89 -10.10 -17.59
CA GLY A 357 -7.89 -11.54 -17.40
C GLY A 357 -7.45 -11.97 -16.01
N LEU A 358 -6.38 -11.38 -15.50
CA LEU A 358 -5.84 -11.68 -14.18
C LEU A 358 -6.84 -11.33 -13.07
N LEU A 359 -7.39 -10.12 -13.06
CA LEU A 359 -8.31 -9.70 -12.03
C LEU A 359 -9.62 -10.49 -12.05
N GLN A 360 -10.15 -10.81 -13.25
CA GLN A 360 -11.31 -11.67 -13.40
C GLN A 360 -11.04 -13.08 -12.85
N TYR A 361 -9.90 -13.65 -13.15
CA TYR A 361 -9.49 -14.95 -12.65
C TYR A 361 -9.33 -14.97 -11.13
N MET A 362 -8.64 -13.96 -10.58
CA MET A 362 -8.47 -13.78 -9.12
C MET A 362 -9.80 -13.74 -8.38
N VAL A 363 -10.77 -12.95 -8.87
CA VAL A 363 -12.11 -12.86 -8.28
C VAL A 363 -12.78 -14.23 -8.25
N GLN A 364 -12.74 -14.98 -9.33
CA GLN A 364 -13.36 -16.30 -9.42
C GLN A 364 -12.60 -17.41 -8.65
N CYS A 365 -11.35 -17.16 -8.27
CA CYS A 365 -10.63 -17.97 -7.28
C CYS A 365 -10.89 -17.53 -5.82
N GLY A 366 -11.61 -16.42 -5.60
CA GLY A 366 -11.89 -15.88 -4.25
C GLY A 366 -10.75 -15.07 -3.65
N PHE A 367 -9.96 -14.38 -4.50
CA PHE A 367 -8.92 -13.43 -4.10
C PHE A 367 -9.44 -12.00 -4.25
N LEU A 368 -9.10 -11.15 -3.29
CA LEU A 368 -9.34 -9.71 -3.40
C LEU A 368 -8.47 -9.11 -4.52
N VAL A 369 -8.96 -8.05 -5.15
CA VAL A 369 -8.33 -7.46 -6.33
C VAL A 369 -8.01 -5.98 -6.15
N PRO A 370 -6.90 -5.46 -6.71
CA PRO A 370 -6.49 -4.06 -6.61
C PRO A 370 -7.34 -3.14 -7.52
N VAL A 371 -8.58 -2.91 -7.10
CA VAL A 371 -9.58 -2.06 -7.76
C VAL A 371 -10.28 -1.16 -6.72
N LEU A 372 -11.12 -0.22 -7.16
CA LEU A 372 -12.05 0.45 -6.25
C LEU A 372 -13.23 -0.48 -5.91
N GLU A 373 -13.76 -0.38 -4.69
CA GLU A 373 -14.84 -1.23 -4.17
C GLU A 373 -16.12 -1.24 -5.01
N ASN A 374 -16.37 -0.17 -5.79
CA ASN A 374 -17.48 -0.07 -6.72
C ASN A 374 -17.20 -0.66 -8.11
N SER A 375 -16.15 -1.46 -8.26
CA SER A 375 -15.90 -2.25 -9.46
C SER A 375 -16.78 -3.49 -9.47
N GLU A 376 -17.26 -3.88 -10.66
CA GLU A 376 -18.19 -4.98 -10.84
C GLU A 376 -17.58 -6.07 -11.72
N PHE A 377 -17.72 -7.32 -11.29
CA PHE A 377 -17.22 -8.48 -12.02
C PHE A 377 -18.35 -9.47 -12.26
N PRO A 378 -18.67 -9.82 -13.53
CA PRO A 378 -19.61 -10.89 -13.84
C PRO A 378 -18.93 -12.25 -13.64
N LEU A 379 -19.73 -13.31 -13.59
CA LEU A 379 -19.22 -14.67 -13.52
C LEU A 379 -19.19 -15.32 -14.91
N PHE A 380 -18.01 -15.70 -15.33
CA PHE A 380 -17.80 -16.44 -16.58
C PHE A 380 -17.69 -17.95 -16.32
N LYS A 381 -18.23 -18.74 -17.22
CA LYS A 381 -18.04 -20.21 -17.24
C LYS A 381 -16.72 -20.58 -17.90
N SER A 382 -16.30 -19.78 -18.87
CA SER A 382 -15.06 -20.02 -19.63
C SER A 382 -14.24 -18.74 -19.73
N LEU A 383 -12.93 -18.87 -19.46
CA LEU A 383 -11.93 -17.82 -19.72
C LEU A 383 -10.92 -18.35 -20.72
N MET A 384 -10.74 -17.62 -21.80
CA MET A 384 -9.88 -18.05 -22.91
C MET A 384 -8.91 -16.94 -23.28
N ILE A 385 -7.63 -17.29 -23.45
CA ILE A 385 -6.59 -16.30 -23.70
C ILE A 385 -5.67 -16.73 -24.84
N ASP A 386 -5.36 -15.76 -25.70
CA ASP A 386 -4.33 -15.87 -26.72
C ASP A 386 -3.39 -14.68 -26.60
N ILE A 387 -2.34 -14.83 -25.80
CA ILE A 387 -1.33 -13.80 -25.49
C ILE A 387 0.06 -14.42 -25.59
N GLY A 388 0.97 -13.66 -26.16
CA GLY A 388 2.40 -13.91 -26.17
C GLY A 388 2.92 -14.54 -27.46
N ASP A 389 4.17 -14.22 -27.78
CA ASP A 389 4.93 -14.81 -28.87
C ASP A 389 5.24 -16.27 -28.53
N GLN A 390 4.61 -17.20 -29.22
CA GLN A 390 5.01 -18.61 -29.17
C GLN A 390 6.29 -18.82 -29.99
N GLN A 391 7.36 -18.15 -29.66
CA GLN A 391 8.71 -18.45 -30.16
C GLN A 391 9.35 -19.53 -29.27
N SER A 392 8.65 -20.66 -29.05
CA SER A 392 9.33 -21.84 -28.53
C SER A 392 9.93 -22.58 -29.71
N LEU A 393 11.23 -22.77 -29.68
CA LEU A 393 12.00 -23.59 -30.65
C LEU A 393 11.52 -25.04 -30.74
N GLU A 394 10.57 -25.44 -29.90
CA GLU A 394 10.03 -26.80 -29.79
C GLU A 394 8.74 -27.03 -30.60
N ASN A 395 8.07 -25.99 -31.11
CA ASN A 395 6.86 -26.10 -31.90
C ASN A 395 7.11 -25.70 -33.37
N ASP A 396 7.08 -26.64 -34.28
CA ASP A 396 7.23 -26.46 -35.73
C ASP A 396 6.09 -25.64 -36.40
N LEU A 397 5.08 -25.22 -35.65
CA LEU A 397 3.99 -24.39 -36.13
C LEU A 397 4.40 -22.93 -36.22
N SER A 398 4.11 -22.29 -37.34
CA SER A 398 4.29 -20.83 -37.44
C SER A 398 3.39 -20.12 -36.43
N THR A 399 3.79 -18.93 -35.96
CA THR A 399 3.05 -18.12 -35.00
C THR A 399 1.57 -17.95 -35.38
N TYR A 400 1.28 -17.74 -36.66
CA TYR A 400 -0.06 -17.63 -37.20
C TYR A 400 -0.88 -18.90 -37.05
N SER A 401 -0.29 -20.08 -37.32
CA SER A 401 -1.00 -21.34 -37.16
C SER A 401 -1.37 -21.63 -35.70
N SER A 402 -0.51 -21.27 -34.78
CA SER A 402 -0.78 -21.37 -33.33
C SER A 402 -1.96 -20.48 -32.91
N HIS A 403 -1.99 -19.22 -33.38
CA HIS A 403 -3.13 -18.34 -33.19
C HIS A 403 -4.43 -18.92 -33.73
N LEU A 404 -4.40 -19.50 -34.94
CA LEU A 404 -5.59 -20.12 -35.53
C LEU A 404 -6.10 -21.35 -34.74
N VAL A 405 -5.20 -22.15 -34.17
CA VAL A 405 -5.58 -23.25 -33.28
C VAL A 405 -6.28 -22.73 -32.04
N ASN A 406 -5.76 -21.67 -31.42
CA ASN A 406 -6.40 -21.03 -30.28
C ASN A 406 -7.76 -20.45 -30.66
N MET A 407 -7.88 -19.76 -31.82
CA MET A 407 -9.14 -19.24 -32.33
C MET A 407 -10.17 -20.35 -32.57
N LYS A 408 -9.76 -21.50 -33.11
CA LYS A 408 -10.64 -22.66 -33.29
C LYS A 408 -11.22 -23.14 -31.95
N ALA A 409 -10.41 -23.20 -30.89
CA ALA A 409 -10.89 -23.56 -29.57
C ALA A 409 -11.84 -22.50 -29.01
N MET A 410 -11.53 -21.18 -29.19
CA MET A 410 -12.37 -20.08 -28.76
C MET A 410 -13.72 -20.05 -29.47
N LEU A 411 -13.76 -20.32 -30.79
CA LEU A 411 -14.99 -20.41 -31.59
C LEU A 411 -15.91 -21.52 -31.10
N HIS A 412 -15.36 -22.66 -30.69
CA HIS A 412 -16.14 -23.79 -30.16
C HIS A 412 -16.79 -23.48 -28.81
N GLU A 413 -16.11 -22.73 -27.95
CA GLU A 413 -16.54 -22.41 -26.56
C GLU A 413 -17.25 -21.04 -26.44
N ALA A 414 -17.37 -20.31 -27.54
CA ALA A 414 -17.96 -18.99 -27.56
C ALA A 414 -19.42 -19.04 -27.08
N SER A 415 -19.74 -18.26 -26.07
CA SER A 415 -21.07 -18.14 -25.48
C SER A 415 -21.19 -16.82 -24.67
N GLU A 416 -22.40 -16.49 -24.25
CA GLU A 416 -22.65 -15.30 -23.40
C GLU A 416 -21.98 -15.35 -22.02
N HIS A 417 -21.43 -16.51 -21.63
CA HIS A 417 -20.70 -16.71 -20.38
C HIS A 417 -19.19 -16.94 -20.60
N THR A 418 -18.68 -16.57 -21.77
CA THR A 418 -17.26 -16.73 -22.12
C THR A 418 -16.59 -15.36 -22.18
N LEU A 419 -15.43 -15.22 -21.54
CA LEU A 419 -14.53 -14.08 -21.70
C LEU A 419 -13.34 -14.49 -22.58
N ILE A 420 -13.16 -13.77 -23.69
CA ILE A 420 -12.14 -14.01 -24.71
C ILE A 420 -11.13 -12.86 -24.65
N LEU A 421 -9.85 -13.20 -24.55
CA LEU A 421 -8.75 -12.25 -24.43
C LEU A 421 -7.72 -12.54 -25.53
N ILE A 422 -7.61 -11.65 -26.53
CA ILE A 422 -6.73 -11.85 -27.68
C ILE A 422 -5.78 -10.67 -27.84
N ASP A 423 -4.51 -10.94 -27.85
CA ASP A 423 -3.50 -9.93 -28.15
C ASP A 423 -3.06 -10.00 -29.62
N GLU A 424 -2.83 -8.86 -30.25
CA GLU A 424 -2.41 -8.70 -31.65
C GLU A 424 -3.27 -9.48 -32.66
N PHE A 425 -4.59 -9.38 -32.51
CA PHE A 425 -5.54 -10.16 -33.30
C PHE A 425 -5.36 -9.98 -34.80
N GLY A 426 -5.12 -11.10 -35.49
CA GLY A 426 -4.90 -11.20 -36.93
C GLY A 426 -3.44 -11.11 -37.36
N SER A 427 -2.50 -10.86 -36.47
CA SER A 427 -1.05 -10.78 -36.79
C SER A 427 -0.47 -12.10 -37.27
N GLY A 428 0.71 -12.05 -37.89
CA GLY A 428 1.49 -13.23 -38.27
C GLY A 428 1.25 -13.74 -39.68
N THR A 429 0.37 -13.10 -40.50
CA THR A 429 0.13 -13.44 -41.90
C THR A 429 -0.02 -12.17 -42.77
N GLU A 430 -0.33 -12.36 -44.07
CA GLU A 430 -0.60 -11.25 -44.99
C GLU A 430 -1.78 -10.42 -44.46
N PRO A 431 -1.61 -9.08 -44.35
CA PRO A 431 -2.54 -8.19 -43.65
C PRO A 431 -3.99 -8.21 -44.14
N THR A 432 -4.21 -8.36 -45.46
CA THR A 432 -5.54 -8.33 -46.03
C THR A 432 -6.31 -9.60 -45.67
N ILE A 433 -5.68 -10.77 -45.84
CA ILE A 433 -6.29 -12.08 -45.54
C ILE A 433 -6.43 -12.25 -44.00
N GLY A 434 -5.36 -11.95 -43.26
CA GLY A 434 -5.38 -12.00 -41.78
C GLY A 434 -6.47 -11.11 -41.19
N GLY A 435 -6.61 -9.90 -41.73
CA GLY A 435 -7.67 -8.96 -41.36
C GLY A 435 -9.07 -9.50 -41.63
N ALA A 436 -9.31 -10.08 -42.84
CA ALA A 436 -10.61 -10.61 -43.22
C ALA A 436 -11.02 -11.83 -42.36
N ILE A 437 -10.08 -12.75 -42.11
CA ILE A 437 -10.33 -13.92 -41.22
C ILE A 437 -10.66 -13.43 -39.80
N SER A 438 -9.91 -12.50 -39.27
CA SER A 438 -10.12 -11.97 -37.91
C SER A 438 -11.45 -11.24 -37.79
N GLU A 439 -11.87 -10.48 -38.82
CA GLU A 439 -13.17 -9.80 -38.84
C GLU A 439 -14.31 -10.83 -38.81
N SER A 440 -14.24 -11.91 -39.60
CA SER A 440 -15.22 -13.00 -39.59
C SER A 440 -15.29 -13.74 -38.26
N ILE A 441 -14.13 -13.95 -37.59
CA ILE A 441 -14.10 -14.57 -36.26
C ILE A 441 -14.75 -13.60 -35.23
N LEU A 442 -14.46 -12.32 -35.33
CA LEU A 442 -15.04 -11.30 -34.43
C LEU A 442 -16.57 -11.21 -34.58
N GLU A 443 -17.06 -11.32 -35.84
CA GLU A 443 -18.50 -11.36 -36.15
C GLU A 443 -19.17 -12.55 -35.46
N HIS A 444 -18.56 -13.72 -35.50
CA HIS A 444 -19.06 -14.89 -34.81
C HIS A 444 -19.08 -14.73 -33.28
N PHE A 445 -18.05 -14.11 -32.69
CA PHE A 445 -18.05 -13.82 -31.23
C PHE A 445 -19.17 -12.87 -30.84
N VAL A 446 -19.51 -11.90 -31.69
CA VAL A 446 -20.63 -11.00 -31.48
C VAL A 446 -21.97 -11.74 -31.58
N GLU A 447 -22.15 -12.61 -32.59
CA GLU A 447 -23.33 -13.45 -32.71
C GLU A 447 -23.54 -14.34 -31.49
N CYS A 448 -22.48 -14.96 -30.98
CA CYS A 448 -22.49 -15.77 -29.76
C CYS A 448 -22.65 -14.93 -28.48
N ARG A 449 -22.69 -13.60 -28.58
CA ARG A 449 -22.78 -12.65 -27.43
C ARG A 449 -21.66 -12.83 -26.40
N SER A 450 -20.48 -13.26 -26.84
CA SER A 450 -19.32 -13.42 -25.97
C SER A 450 -18.77 -12.10 -25.46
N TYR A 451 -18.18 -12.10 -24.27
CA TYR A 451 -17.38 -10.99 -23.78
C TYR A 451 -15.96 -11.10 -24.30
N GLY A 452 -15.34 -9.95 -24.59
CA GLY A 452 -13.98 -9.97 -25.11
C GLY A 452 -13.21 -8.68 -24.92
N VAL A 453 -11.89 -8.82 -24.75
CA VAL A 453 -10.93 -7.72 -24.86
C VAL A 453 -9.89 -8.14 -25.89
N ILE A 454 -9.81 -7.39 -26.97
CA ILE A 454 -9.03 -7.74 -28.15
C ILE A 454 -8.13 -6.57 -28.51
N THR A 455 -6.85 -6.82 -28.70
CA THR A 455 -5.95 -5.77 -29.22
C THR A 455 -5.68 -6.00 -30.70
N THR A 456 -5.60 -4.95 -31.48
CA THR A 456 -5.32 -5.07 -32.92
C THR A 456 -4.66 -3.82 -33.50
N HIS A 457 -3.94 -4.04 -34.60
CA HIS A 457 -3.43 -3.00 -35.49
C HIS A 457 -4.27 -2.80 -36.76
N TYR A 458 -5.17 -3.73 -37.05
CA TYR A 458 -5.92 -3.74 -38.31
C TYR A 458 -7.03 -2.72 -38.35
N ALA A 459 -7.08 -1.95 -39.44
CA ALA A 459 -8.05 -0.89 -39.67
C ALA A 459 -9.47 -1.42 -39.87
N ASN A 460 -9.65 -2.55 -40.56
CA ASN A 460 -10.93 -3.20 -40.80
C ASN A 460 -11.63 -3.61 -39.49
N ILE A 461 -10.88 -4.16 -38.53
CA ILE A 461 -11.43 -4.56 -37.21
C ILE A 461 -11.87 -3.32 -36.41
N LYS A 462 -11.10 -2.22 -36.46
CA LYS A 462 -11.50 -0.94 -35.85
C LYS A 462 -12.76 -0.36 -36.49
N TYR A 463 -12.88 -0.50 -37.80
CA TYR A 463 -14.02 -0.08 -38.56
C TYR A 463 -15.25 -0.93 -38.28
N PHE A 464 -15.11 -2.24 -38.23
CA PHE A 464 -16.16 -3.17 -37.79
C PHE A 464 -16.69 -2.78 -36.39
N ALA A 465 -15.80 -2.53 -35.43
CA ALA A 465 -16.15 -2.11 -34.07
C ALA A 465 -16.87 -0.74 -34.03
N SER A 466 -16.68 0.11 -35.04
CA SER A 466 -17.38 1.41 -35.10
C SER A 466 -18.80 1.29 -35.65
N ARG A 467 -19.11 0.21 -36.37
CA ARG A 467 -20.42 -0.04 -37.00
C ARG A 467 -21.31 -1.00 -36.24
N ASN A 468 -20.71 -1.83 -35.37
CA ASN A 468 -21.42 -2.86 -34.65
C ASN A 468 -21.68 -2.40 -33.21
N GLU A 469 -22.94 -2.43 -32.78
CA GLU A 469 -23.36 -2.01 -31.45
C GLU A 469 -22.80 -2.91 -30.33
N GLY A 470 -22.57 -4.22 -30.62
CA GLY A 470 -22.00 -5.17 -29.67
C GLY A 470 -20.52 -4.96 -29.35
N VAL A 471 -19.82 -4.11 -30.11
CA VAL A 471 -18.37 -3.90 -30.01
C VAL A 471 -18.04 -2.45 -29.73
N ALA A 472 -17.18 -2.21 -28.77
CA ALA A 472 -16.66 -0.88 -28.47
C ALA A 472 -15.21 -0.73 -28.96
N ASN A 473 -14.85 0.41 -29.53
CA ASN A 473 -13.46 0.79 -29.74
C ASN A 473 -12.86 1.38 -28.47
N GLY A 474 -11.60 1.09 -28.22
CA GLY A 474 -10.78 1.71 -27.19
C GLY A 474 -9.44 2.17 -27.74
N ALA A 475 -8.98 3.33 -27.30
CA ALA A 475 -7.69 3.90 -27.68
C ALA A 475 -6.76 4.00 -26.48
N MET A 476 -5.52 3.55 -26.62
CA MET A 476 -4.47 3.90 -25.65
C MET A 476 -4.03 5.35 -25.88
N SER A 477 -4.15 6.17 -24.84
CA SER A 477 -3.83 7.59 -24.89
C SER A 477 -2.31 7.79 -25.09
N PHE A 478 -1.97 8.78 -25.93
CA PHE A 478 -0.60 9.08 -26.28
C PHE A 478 -0.34 10.59 -26.27
N ASP A 479 0.72 11.04 -25.64
CA ASP A 479 1.13 12.43 -25.69
C ASP A 479 1.90 12.72 -26.99
N VAL A 480 1.21 13.29 -27.95
CA VAL A 480 1.77 13.62 -29.26
C VAL A 480 2.89 14.67 -29.18
N LYS A 481 2.86 15.58 -28.17
CA LYS A 481 3.89 16.63 -28.02
C LYS A 481 5.21 16.05 -27.51
N ASN A 482 5.14 15.24 -26.47
CA ASN A 482 6.30 14.62 -25.85
C ASN A 482 6.61 13.24 -26.43
N ILE A 483 5.72 12.70 -27.29
CA ILE A 483 5.76 11.37 -27.91
C ILE A 483 6.02 10.30 -26.84
N GLN A 484 5.17 10.32 -25.81
CA GLN A 484 5.21 9.35 -24.71
C GLN A 484 3.84 8.72 -24.53
N PRO A 485 3.77 7.40 -24.24
CA PRO A 485 2.52 6.75 -23.90
C PRO A 485 2.02 7.26 -22.54
N LEU A 486 0.72 7.54 -22.46
CA LEU A 486 0.08 7.92 -21.19
C LEU A 486 -0.49 6.71 -20.42
N PHE A 487 -0.45 5.54 -21.03
CA PHE A 487 -0.93 4.25 -20.48
C PHE A 487 -2.40 4.26 -20.00
N SER A 488 -3.18 5.28 -20.34
CA SER A 488 -4.61 5.36 -20.02
C SER A 488 -5.45 4.90 -21.20
N LEU A 489 -6.53 4.17 -20.91
CA LEU A 489 -7.48 3.68 -21.91
C LEU A 489 -8.63 4.68 -22.07
N GLU A 490 -8.92 5.08 -23.29
CA GLU A 490 -10.09 5.89 -23.66
C GLU A 490 -11.11 5.04 -24.43
N MET A 491 -12.28 4.81 -23.83
CA MET A 491 -13.36 4.05 -24.45
C MET A 491 -14.12 4.86 -25.49
N GLY A 492 -14.65 4.18 -26.51
CA GLY A 492 -15.59 4.73 -27.51
C GLY A 492 -14.94 5.36 -28.73
N LYS A 493 -13.62 5.24 -28.92
CA LYS A 493 -12.93 5.74 -30.12
C LYS A 493 -11.78 4.80 -30.50
N PRO A 494 -11.52 4.60 -31.82
CA PRO A 494 -10.34 3.89 -32.27
C PRO A 494 -9.08 4.72 -32.06
N GLY A 495 -7.96 4.05 -31.69
CA GLY A 495 -6.66 4.68 -31.54
C GLY A 495 -5.86 4.74 -32.84
N SER A 496 -5.01 5.76 -32.98
CA SER A 496 -3.98 5.85 -34.03
C SER A 496 -2.71 5.13 -33.61
N SER A 497 -1.96 4.62 -34.57
CA SER A 497 -0.65 3.99 -34.34
C SER A 497 0.47 5.00 -34.05
N PHE A 498 0.29 6.29 -34.43
CA PHE A 498 1.28 7.36 -34.34
C PHE A 498 2.64 7.03 -34.98
N ALA A 499 2.67 6.06 -35.89
CA ALA A 499 3.91 5.56 -36.50
C ALA A 499 4.71 6.67 -37.20
N ILE A 500 4.04 7.58 -37.94
CA ILE A 500 4.68 8.70 -38.63
C ILE A 500 5.31 9.68 -37.65
N GLU A 501 4.65 9.99 -36.54
CA GLU A 501 5.16 10.91 -35.52
C GLU A 501 6.34 10.31 -34.77
N VAL A 502 6.29 9.06 -34.47
CA VAL A 502 7.40 8.31 -33.87
C VAL A 502 8.59 8.29 -34.82
N ALA A 503 8.38 8.01 -36.12
CA ALA A 503 9.44 8.02 -37.13
C ALA A 503 10.15 9.39 -37.24
N ARG A 504 9.36 10.48 -37.23
CA ARG A 504 9.93 11.84 -37.21
C ARG A 504 10.77 12.13 -35.97
N LYS A 505 10.31 11.73 -34.81
CA LYS A 505 11.04 11.98 -33.56
C LYS A 505 12.32 11.18 -33.43
N ILE A 506 12.32 9.94 -33.91
CA ILE A 506 13.55 9.11 -33.96
C ILE A 506 14.56 9.71 -34.91
N GLY A 507 14.18 10.69 -35.75
CA GLY A 507 15.08 11.40 -36.67
C GLY A 507 15.18 10.76 -38.06
N LEU A 508 14.14 10.02 -38.50
CA LEU A 508 14.11 9.59 -39.89
C LEU A 508 14.09 10.82 -40.81
N PRO A 509 14.85 10.84 -41.94
CA PRO A 509 14.84 11.94 -42.89
C PRO A 509 13.43 12.24 -43.37
N GLU A 510 13.03 13.52 -43.38
CA GLU A 510 11.70 13.95 -43.79
C GLU A 510 11.33 13.53 -45.23
N SER A 511 12.33 13.38 -46.10
CA SER A 511 12.15 12.84 -47.45
C SER A 511 11.66 11.38 -47.45
N ILE A 512 12.10 10.57 -46.49
CA ILE A 512 11.64 9.17 -46.32
C ILE A 512 10.25 9.16 -45.74
N VAL A 513 10.01 10.01 -44.74
CA VAL A 513 8.69 10.12 -44.08
C VAL A 513 7.64 10.58 -45.09
N ARG A 514 7.93 11.59 -45.94
CA ARG A 514 7.01 12.02 -47.00
C ARG A 514 6.74 10.89 -48.00
N LYS A 515 7.76 10.21 -48.49
CA LYS A 515 7.59 9.07 -49.42
C LYS A 515 6.75 7.95 -48.78
N ALA A 516 6.89 7.71 -47.49
CA ALA A 516 6.06 6.73 -46.76
C ALA A 516 4.61 7.20 -46.69
N MET A 517 4.35 8.48 -46.42
CA MET A 517 3.01 9.07 -46.42
C MET A 517 2.34 8.99 -47.81
N ASP A 518 3.05 9.32 -48.86
CA ASP A 518 2.55 9.22 -50.24
C ASP A 518 2.20 7.78 -50.62
N LYS A 519 2.98 6.79 -50.15
CA LYS A 519 2.73 5.37 -50.40
C LYS A 519 1.59 4.79 -49.55
N ALA A 520 1.32 5.36 -48.34
CA ALA A 520 0.26 4.90 -47.46
C ALA A 520 -1.15 5.29 -47.98
N GLY A 521 -1.25 6.21 -48.91
CA GLY A 521 -2.50 6.69 -49.56
C GLY A 521 -3.23 7.77 -48.79
N GLU A 522 -3.90 8.69 -49.49
CA GLU A 522 -4.59 9.85 -48.91
C GLU A 522 -5.74 9.47 -47.97
N ASP A 523 -6.45 8.41 -48.23
CA ASP A 523 -7.62 7.98 -47.44
C ASP A 523 -7.19 7.50 -46.05
N HIS A 524 -6.06 6.79 -45.92
CA HIS A 524 -5.53 6.37 -44.63
C HIS A 524 -5.01 7.56 -43.81
N ILE A 525 -4.42 8.55 -44.48
CA ILE A 525 -3.87 9.74 -43.84
C ILE A 525 -4.98 10.67 -43.36
N ASN A 526 -6.06 10.82 -44.16
CA ASN A 526 -7.22 11.64 -43.79
C ASN A 526 -7.98 11.04 -42.60
N LEU A 527 -8.18 9.74 -42.59
CA LEU A 527 -8.80 9.07 -41.45
C LEU A 527 -7.97 9.24 -40.16
N GLU A 528 -6.65 9.06 -40.23
CA GLU A 528 -5.76 9.31 -39.10
C GLU A 528 -5.73 10.78 -38.66
N LYS A 529 -5.80 11.74 -39.58
CA LYS A 529 -5.90 13.17 -39.24
C LYS A 529 -7.22 13.49 -38.53
N GLN A 530 -8.34 13.00 -39.03
CA GLN A 530 -9.66 13.18 -38.41
C GLN A 530 -9.69 12.56 -37.01
N LEU A 531 -9.12 11.36 -36.83
CA LEU A 531 -9.02 10.73 -35.52
C LEU A 531 -8.17 11.55 -34.54
N ARG A 532 -7.12 12.22 -35.02
CA ARG A 532 -6.27 13.12 -34.20
C ARG A 532 -6.99 14.40 -33.80
N GLU A 533 -7.71 15.04 -34.70
CA GLU A 533 -8.48 16.24 -34.39
C GLU A 533 -9.56 15.93 -33.36
N ILE A 534 -10.28 14.83 -33.55
CA ILE A 534 -11.27 14.37 -32.58
C ILE A 534 -10.66 14.03 -31.21
N ALA A 535 -9.46 13.38 -31.18
CA ALA A 535 -8.76 13.07 -29.94
C ALA A 535 -8.30 14.35 -29.21
N ARG A 536 -7.85 15.38 -29.96
CA ARG A 536 -7.44 16.67 -29.43
C ARG A 536 -8.59 17.46 -28.84
N ASP A 537 -9.75 17.48 -29.54
CA ASP A 537 -10.95 18.14 -29.06
C ASP A 537 -11.53 17.47 -27.81
N LYS A 538 -11.51 16.12 -27.77
CA LYS A 538 -11.97 15.36 -26.61
C LYS A 538 -11.08 15.64 -25.37
N ARG A 539 -9.76 15.74 -25.55
CA ARG A 539 -8.84 16.08 -24.46
C ARG A 539 -9.16 17.46 -23.89
N TYR A 540 -9.37 18.44 -24.75
CA TYR A 540 -9.78 19.79 -24.36
C TYR A 540 -11.09 19.78 -23.56
N TRP A 541 -12.08 19.00 -24.01
CA TRP A 541 -13.37 18.89 -23.32
C TRP A 541 -13.30 18.06 -22.07
N ALA A 542 -12.40 17.05 -21.97
CA ALA A 542 -12.17 16.29 -20.77
C ALA A 542 -11.52 17.16 -19.68
N GLU A 543 -10.49 17.92 -20.00
CA GLU A 543 -9.86 18.89 -19.10
C GLU A 543 -10.86 19.95 -18.60
N LYS A 544 -11.76 20.42 -19.47
CA LYS A 544 -12.84 21.33 -19.06
C LYS A 544 -13.86 20.68 -18.14
N ARG A 545 -14.26 19.43 -18.41
CA ARG A 545 -15.18 18.68 -17.54
C ARG A 545 -14.58 18.42 -16.16
N ASP A 546 -13.32 18.06 -16.09
CA ASP A 546 -12.66 17.84 -14.80
C ASP A 546 -12.54 19.13 -14.00
N ARG A 547 -12.28 20.25 -14.67
CA ARG A 547 -12.32 21.59 -14.06
C ARG A 547 -13.71 21.96 -13.55
N ILE A 548 -14.75 21.66 -14.31
CA ILE A 548 -16.15 21.87 -13.91
C ILE A 548 -16.48 20.98 -12.69
N ARG A 549 -16.16 19.68 -12.74
CA ARG A 549 -16.39 18.76 -11.62
C ARG A 549 -15.66 19.18 -10.34
N GLN A 550 -14.44 19.70 -10.46
CA GLN A 550 -13.71 20.23 -9.31
C GLN A 550 -14.38 21.49 -8.75
N THR A 551 -14.93 22.32 -9.64
CA THR A 551 -15.67 23.53 -9.24
C THR A 551 -16.99 23.14 -8.57
N ASP A 552 -17.73 22.19 -9.13
CA ASP A 552 -19.00 21.69 -8.59
C ASP A 552 -18.79 21.08 -7.19
N ARG A 553 -17.76 20.24 -7.01
CA ARG A 553 -17.41 19.70 -5.68
C ARG A 553 -17.08 20.80 -4.66
N LYS A 554 -16.39 21.86 -5.09
CA LYS A 554 -16.10 23.01 -4.23
C LYS A 554 -17.36 23.80 -3.87
N VAL A 555 -18.29 23.93 -4.83
CA VAL A 555 -19.59 24.59 -4.61
C VAL A 555 -20.43 23.76 -3.63
N GLU A 556 -20.49 22.46 -3.81
CA GLU A 556 -21.21 21.52 -2.94
C GLU A 556 -20.63 21.52 -1.50
N GLN A 557 -19.32 21.52 -1.34
CA GLN A 557 -18.65 21.67 -0.04
C GLN A 557 -18.94 23.03 0.60
N LEU A 558 -18.96 24.11 -0.19
CA LEU A 558 -19.33 25.44 0.28
C LEU A 558 -20.79 25.51 0.73
N GLU A 559 -21.68 24.90 -0.04
CA GLU A 559 -23.12 24.83 0.28
C GLU A 559 -23.36 24.04 1.57
N GLN A 560 -22.68 22.91 1.73
CA GLN A 560 -22.73 22.12 2.96
C GLN A 560 -22.19 22.91 4.17
N THR A 561 -21.06 23.57 4.02
CA THR A 561 -20.48 24.43 5.09
C THR A 561 -21.39 25.62 5.45
N TYR A 562 -22.09 26.19 4.45
CA TYR A 562 -23.05 27.26 4.73
C TYR A 562 -24.32 26.73 5.40
N THR A 563 -24.78 25.56 5.04
CA THR A 563 -25.95 24.92 5.65
C THR A 563 -25.67 24.56 7.12
N ASP A 564 -24.50 23.99 7.40
CA ASP A 564 -24.07 23.69 8.77
C ASP A 564 -23.97 24.97 9.62
N ARG A 565 -23.34 26.03 9.07
CA ARG A 565 -23.27 27.32 9.77
C ARG A 565 -24.65 27.97 10.00
N LEU A 566 -25.61 27.79 9.10
CA LEU A 566 -26.97 28.28 9.29
C LEU A 566 -27.72 27.49 10.37
N GLN A 567 -27.44 26.21 10.51
CA GLN A 567 -27.97 25.39 11.61
C GLN A 567 -27.36 25.82 12.95
N ASP A 568 -26.03 25.98 13.01
CA ASP A 568 -25.34 26.47 14.21
C ASP A 568 -25.91 27.84 14.68
N ILE A 569 -26.09 28.79 13.75
CA ILE A 569 -26.66 30.11 14.06
C ILE A 569 -28.11 29.99 14.56
N LYS A 570 -28.93 29.09 13.99
CA LYS A 570 -30.29 28.84 14.47
C LYS A 570 -30.31 28.26 15.87
N GLU A 571 -29.39 27.34 16.17
CA GLU A 571 -29.28 26.76 17.52
C GLU A 571 -28.77 27.77 18.54
N GLU A 572 -27.77 28.58 18.16
CA GLU A 572 -27.25 29.64 19.02
C GLU A 572 -28.30 30.71 19.30
N ARG A 573 -29.09 31.13 18.29
CA ARG A 573 -30.23 32.03 18.47
C ARG A 573 -31.28 31.43 19.40
N ARG A 574 -31.57 30.15 19.27
CA ARG A 574 -32.52 29.47 20.15
C ARG A 574 -32.03 29.46 21.60
N ARG A 575 -30.74 29.18 21.84
CA ARG A 575 -30.14 29.22 23.18
C ARG A 575 -30.20 30.63 23.78
N ILE A 576 -29.88 31.65 22.96
CA ILE A 576 -29.95 33.06 23.42
C ILE A 576 -31.39 33.43 23.78
N LEU A 577 -32.38 33.07 22.99
CA LEU A 577 -33.80 33.31 23.30
C LEU A 577 -34.28 32.57 24.53
N GLU A 578 -33.85 31.32 24.74
CA GLU A 578 -34.17 30.55 25.92
C GLU A 578 -33.51 31.13 27.18
N SER A 579 -32.26 31.61 27.10
CA SER A 579 -31.61 32.28 28.21
C SER A 579 -32.25 33.63 28.53
N ALA A 580 -32.58 34.44 27.51
CA ALA A 580 -33.25 35.72 27.71
C ALA A 580 -34.67 35.54 28.32
N ARG A 581 -35.41 34.49 27.91
CA ARG A 581 -36.69 34.13 28.51
C ARG A 581 -36.55 33.74 29.97
N LYS A 582 -35.54 32.97 30.32
CA LYS A 582 -35.26 32.54 31.68
C LYS A 582 -34.83 33.73 32.54
N GLU A 583 -34.05 34.65 32.06
CA GLU A 583 -33.67 35.91 32.73
C GLU A 583 -34.90 36.80 32.94
N ALA A 584 -35.82 36.89 31.94
CA ALA A 584 -37.07 37.64 32.10
C ALA A 584 -38.01 36.99 33.13
N GLU A 585 -38.11 35.68 33.21
CA GLU A 585 -38.88 34.95 34.24
C GLU A 585 -38.27 35.18 35.65
N GLU A 586 -36.96 35.18 35.78
CA GLU A 586 -36.25 35.49 37.03
C GLU A 586 -36.43 36.95 37.43
N LEU A 587 -36.40 37.90 36.50
CA LEU A 587 -36.70 39.30 36.76
C LEU A 587 -38.12 39.54 37.22
N ILE A 588 -39.14 38.89 36.57
CA ILE A 588 -40.55 38.95 36.99
C ILE A 588 -40.71 38.36 38.38
N THR A 589 -40.05 37.24 38.65
CA THR A 589 -40.11 36.57 39.99
C THR A 589 -39.50 37.44 41.05
N ASN A 590 -38.35 38.07 40.79
CA ASN A 590 -37.70 38.99 41.71
C ASN A 590 -38.52 40.28 41.88
N ALA A 591 -39.14 40.85 40.84
CA ALA A 591 -40.06 41.98 40.91
C ALA A 591 -41.27 41.67 41.80
N ASN A 592 -41.90 40.50 41.59
CA ASN A 592 -43.04 40.10 42.44
C ASN A 592 -42.64 39.95 43.89
N ARG A 593 -41.47 39.37 44.16
CA ARG A 593 -40.91 39.22 45.48
C ARG A 593 -40.62 40.57 46.16
N THR A 594 -40.11 41.52 45.38
CA THR A 594 -39.81 42.88 45.86
C THR A 594 -41.10 43.62 46.12
N ILE A 595 -42.12 43.48 45.30
CA ILE A 595 -43.48 44.03 45.51
C ILE A 595 -44.14 43.45 46.78
N GLU A 596 -44.07 42.11 46.96
CA GLU A 596 -44.60 41.46 48.16
C GLU A 596 -43.87 41.92 49.46
N ASN A 597 -42.57 42.01 49.40
CA ASN A 597 -41.77 42.53 50.51
C ASN A 597 -42.13 44.02 50.82
N THR A 598 -42.32 44.85 49.77
CA THR A 598 -42.67 46.23 49.91
C THR A 598 -44.09 46.37 50.55
N ILE A 599 -45.04 45.54 50.09
CA ILE A 599 -46.39 45.48 50.67
C ILE A 599 -46.34 45.03 52.13
N ARG A 600 -45.49 44.06 52.44
CA ARG A 600 -45.31 43.56 53.83
C ARG A 600 -44.69 44.58 54.69
N THR A 601 -43.65 45.32 54.26
CA THR A 601 -43.02 46.43 55.00
C THR A 601 -43.97 47.58 55.23
N ILE A 602 -44.85 47.90 54.25
CA ILE A 602 -45.87 48.96 54.42
C ILE A 602 -46.97 48.54 55.47
N ARG A 603 -47.32 47.22 55.48
CA ARG A 603 -48.30 46.67 56.45
C ARG A 603 -47.71 46.61 57.91
N GLU A 604 -46.42 46.19 58.00
CA GLU A 604 -45.75 46.03 59.33
C GLU A 604 -45.37 47.39 59.96
N SER A 605 -45.13 48.43 59.17
CA SER A 605 -44.69 49.77 59.62
C SER A 605 -45.81 50.72 60.00
N GLN A 606 -47.11 50.25 60.17
CA GLN A 606 -48.26 51.05 60.56
C GLN A 606 -48.37 52.44 59.87
N ALA A 607 -48.09 52.50 58.61
CA ALA A 607 -48.26 53.67 57.71
C ALA A 607 -47.45 54.94 58.12
N GLU A 608 -46.30 54.83 58.69
CA GLU A 608 -45.35 55.93 58.80
C GLU A 608 -44.96 56.47 57.40
N LYS A 609 -45.27 57.82 57.22
CA LYS A 609 -45.15 58.45 55.90
C LYS A 609 -43.76 58.40 55.24
N GLU A 610 -42.72 58.36 56.04
CA GLU A 610 -41.32 58.38 55.52
C GLU A 610 -40.90 57.01 54.98
N LEU A 611 -41.19 55.88 55.68
CA LEU A 611 -40.83 54.53 55.27
C LEU A 611 -41.64 54.08 53.99
N THR A 612 -42.89 54.49 53.95
CA THR A 612 -43.74 54.26 52.76
C THR A 612 -43.25 55.02 51.54
N ARG A 613 -42.65 56.18 51.70
CA ARG A 613 -42.05 56.95 50.57
C ARG A 613 -40.75 56.41 50.13
N LEU A 614 -39.90 55.84 51.01
CA LEU A 614 -38.67 55.16 50.63
C LEU A 614 -38.91 53.85 49.87
N ALA A 615 -39.85 53.02 50.35
CA ALA A 615 -40.27 51.78 49.73
C ALA A 615 -40.84 51.99 48.31
N ARG A 616 -41.66 53.04 48.11
CA ARG A 616 -42.15 53.42 46.77
C ARG A 616 -41.03 53.92 45.82
N LYS A 617 -40.01 54.62 46.37
CA LYS A 617 -38.85 55.09 45.58
C LYS A 617 -37.98 54.00 45.11
N GLU A 618 -37.80 52.94 45.92
CA GLU A 618 -37.10 51.72 45.50
C GLU A 618 -37.81 50.95 44.39
N LEU A 619 -39.16 50.87 44.46
CA LEU A 619 -39.97 50.19 43.43
C LEU A 619 -39.94 50.96 42.08
N VAL A 620 -39.97 52.27 42.11
CA VAL A 620 -39.90 53.15 40.93
C VAL A 620 -38.50 53.07 40.29
N SER A 621 -37.43 53.07 41.09
CA SER A 621 -36.06 52.93 40.59
C SER A 621 -35.77 51.56 39.97
N PHE A 622 -36.44 50.49 40.47
CA PHE A 622 -36.34 49.17 39.88
C PHE A 622 -37.13 49.09 38.55
N ALA A 623 -38.28 49.71 38.43
CA ALA A 623 -39.06 49.72 37.18
C ALA A 623 -38.41 50.54 36.07
N GLU A 624 -37.74 51.65 36.41
CA GLU A 624 -36.98 52.47 35.45
C GLU A 624 -35.70 51.79 34.94
N GLY A 625 -35.08 50.91 35.75
CA GLY A 625 -33.94 50.12 35.35
C GLY A 625 -34.26 49.02 34.28
N VAL A 626 -35.46 48.51 34.31
CA VAL A 626 -35.90 47.44 33.36
C VAL A 626 -36.32 48.00 31.99
N ASP A 627 -36.82 49.23 31.90
CA ASP A 627 -37.39 49.80 30.66
C ASP A 627 -36.29 50.39 29.70
N SER A 628 -35.07 50.52 30.16
CA SER A 628 -33.98 51.16 29.38
C SER A 628 -33.10 50.16 28.59
N SER A 629 -33.19 48.85 28.83
CA SER A 629 -32.31 47.86 28.20
C SER A 629 -32.82 47.22 26.91
N ASP A 630 -34.13 47.26 26.64
CA ASP A 630 -34.75 46.37 25.61
C ASP A 630 -34.93 47.03 24.22
N LYS A 631 -34.99 48.38 24.11
CA LYS A 631 -35.29 49.01 22.81
C LYS A 631 -34.10 49.17 21.83
N SER A 632 -32.86 49.09 22.31
CA SER A 632 -31.68 49.31 21.44
C SER A 632 -31.07 48.05 20.81
N ALA A 633 -31.40 46.86 21.34
CA ALA A 633 -30.86 45.59 20.83
C ALA A 633 -31.69 45.04 19.67
N ASP A 634 -33.02 45.13 19.76
CA ASP A 634 -33.93 44.64 18.71
C ASP A 634 -33.85 45.43 17.42
N GLU A 635 -33.71 46.74 17.46
CA GLU A 635 -33.56 47.59 16.27
C GLU A 635 -32.22 47.35 15.51
N ARG A 636 -31.17 46.93 16.19
CA ARG A 636 -29.88 46.56 15.54
C ARG A 636 -29.97 45.25 14.82
N ILE A 637 -30.58 44.24 15.38
CA ILE A 637 -30.76 42.89 14.82
C ILE A 637 -31.68 42.96 13.61
N GLU A 638 -32.80 43.73 13.69
CA GLU A 638 -33.73 43.85 12.58
C GLU A 638 -33.14 44.56 11.35
N ARG A 639 -32.33 45.61 11.56
CA ARG A 639 -31.62 46.33 10.47
C ARG A 639 -30.59 45.45 9.76
N GLU A 640 -29.92 44.58 10.50
CA GLU A 640 -28.89 43.66 9.91
C GLU A 640 -29.52 42.51 9.17
N MET A 641 -30.63 41.99 9.64
CA MET A 641 -31.43 40.97 8.98
C MET A 641 -32.05 41.48 7.65
N GLU A 642 -32.57 42.70 7.64
CA GLU A 642 -33.13 43.34 6.42
C GLU A 642 -32.04 43.58 5.37
N ARG A 643 -30.82 43.89 5.81
CA ARG A 643 -29.65 44.11 4.91
C ARG A 643 -29.17 42.82 4.28
N LEU A 644 -29.22 41.70 4.98
CA LEU A 644 -28.92 40.38 4.47
C LEU A 644 -30.00 39.85 3.54
N ALA A 645 -31.27 40.03 3.86
CA ALA A 645 -32.40 39.65 3.01
C ALA A 645 -32.38 40.35 1.64
N ARG A 646 -32.13 41.68 1.62
CA ARG A 646 -32.00 42.47 0.36
C ARG A 646 -30.76 42.07 -0.47
N ARG A 647 -29.67 41.58 0.15
CA ARG A 647 -28.51 41.00 -0.56
C ARG A 647 -28.84 39.66 -1.20
N ARG A 648 -29.66 38.84 -0.56
CA ARG A 648 -30.10 37.53 -1.05
C ARG A 648 -31.04 37.67 -2.24
N GLU A 649 -32.03 38.50 -2.14
CA GLU A 649 -32.98 38.81 -3.23
C GLU A 649 -32.30 39.34 -4.49
N ARG A 650 -31.25 40.17 -4.35
CA ARG A 650 -30.44 40.66 -5.49
C ARG A 650 -29.59 39.56 -6.12
N ARG A 651 -29.21 38.51 -5.36
CA ARG A 651 -28.47 37.37 -5.91
C ARG A 651 -29.38 36.37 -6.60
N GLU A 652 -30.55 36.12 -6.05
CA GLU A 652 -31.57 35.23 -6.64
C GLU A 652 -32.09 35.81 -7.94
N LYS A 653 -32.44 37.10 -8.00
CA LYS A 653 -32.81 37.76 -9.27
C LYS A 653 -31.70 37.74 -10.33
N ARG A 654 -30.44 37.82 -9.94
CA ARG A 654 -29.32 37.67 -10.90
C ARG A 654 -29.05 36.22 -11.33
N ALA A 655 -29.43 35.22 -10.56
CA ALA A 655 -29.37 33.83 -10.94
C ALA A 655 -30.52 33.47 -11.91
N GLU A 656 -31.74 33.91 -11.62
CA GLU A 656 -32.90 33.72 -12.48
C GLU A 656 -32.76 34.45 -13.83
N GLU A 657 -32.19 35.66 -13.87
CA GLU A 657 -31.85 36.38 -15.11
C GLU A 657 -30.75 35.67 -15.94
N ARG A 658 -29.92 34.84 -15.32
CA ARG A 658 -28.92 34.00 -16.01
C ARG A 658 -29.49 32.71 -16.56
N GLU A 659 -30.49 32.12 -15.92
CA GLU A 659 -31.18 30.92 -16.43
C GLU A 659 -32.17 31.22 -17.55
N GLN A 660 -32.81 32.39 -17.57
CA GLN A 660 -33.71 32.78 -18.62
C GLN A 660 -33.02 33.27 -19.91
N ASN A 661 -31.73 33.60 -19.87
CA ASN A 661 -30.94 33.97 -21.04
C ASN A 661 -29.93 32.89 -21.44
N GLY A 662 -30.40 31.66 -21.62
CA GLY A 662 -29.67 30.56 -22.24
C GLY A 662 -29.49 30.81 -23.74
N GLY A 663 -28.57 31.68 -24.11
CA GLY A 663 -28.20 31.94 -25.49
C GLY A 663 -26.82 32.58 -25.54
N VAL A 664 -25.87 31.85 -26.14
CA VAL A 664 -24.52 32.32 -26.40
C VAL A 664 -24.55 33.52 -27.31
N VAL A 665 -24.41 34.71 -26.74
CA VAL A 665 -24.02 35.90 -27.51
C VAL A 665 -22.82 36.49 -26.79
N ALA A 666 -21.67 36.46 -27.47
CA ALA A 666 -20.49 37.21 -27.11
C ALA A 666 -20.84 38.68 -27.06
N LYS A 667 -20.82 39.31 -25.89
CA LYS A 667 -20.91 40.78 -25.78
C LYS A 667 -19.60 41.36 -26.31
N PRO A 668 -19.69 42.37 -27.20
CA PRO A 668 -18.52 43.13 -27.60
C PRO A 668 -17.96 43.83 -26.37
N GLN A 669 -16.63 43.80 -26.23
CA GLN A 669 -15.91 44.61 -25.26
C GLN A 669 -16.21 46.10 -25.51
N PRO A 670 -16.45 46.90 -24.49
CA PRO A 670 -16.50 48.35 -24.69
C PRO A 670 -15.11 48.83 -25.10
N GLU A 671 -15.05 49.55 -26.21
CA GLU A 671 -13.87 50.23 -26.71
C GLU A 671 -13.29 51.11 -25.60
N SER A 672 -12.07 50.74 -25.14
CA SER A 672 -11.30 51.56 -24.22
C SER A 672 -10.79 52.81 -24.94
N LYS A 673 -11.17 53.99 -24.43
CA LYS A 673 -10.49 55.24 -24.79
C LYS A 673 -8.97 55.07 -24.66
N PRO A 674 -8.14 55.65 -25.52
CA PRO A 674 -6.70 55.53 -25.44
C PRO A 674 -6.20 56.10 -24.11
N GLN A 675 -5.78 55.24 -23.20
CA GLN A 675 -5.14 55.65 -21.96
C GLN A 675 -3.69 56.03 -22.24
N VAL A 676 -3.33 57.27 -21.90
CA VAL A 676 -1.95 57.80 -22.03
C VAL A 676 -1.09 57.15 -20.96
N ILE A 677 0.09 56.65 -21.37
CA ILE A 677 1.09 56.08 -20.43
C ILE A 677 1.80 57.24 -19.75
N GLU A 678 1.67 57.31 -18.42
CA GLU A 678 2.30 58.31 -17.56
C GLU A 678 3.33 57.67 -16.59
N VAL A 679 4.19 58.48 -15.97
CA VAL A 679 5.11 57.99 -14.93
C VAL A 679 4.31 57.41 -13.78
N GLY A 680 4.63 56.19 -13.37
CA GLY A 680 3.86 55.41 -12.39
C GLY A 680 2.80 54.46 -13.00
N SER A 681 2.56 54.48 -14.31
CA SER A 681 1.67 53.53 -14.98
C SER A 681 2.22 52.14 -14.89
N LYS A 682 1.33 51.14 -14.61
CA LYS A 682 1.63 49.73 -14.61
C LYS A 682 1.51 49.20 -16.02
N VAL A 683 2.61 48.70 -16.57
CA VAL A 683 2.71 48.32 -17.99
C VAL A 683 3.30 46.92 -18.16
N LYS A 684 2.97 46.32 -19.27
CA LYS A 684 3.50 45.03 -19.70
C LYS A 684 4.13 45.17 -21.08
N LEU A 685 5.30 44.59 -21.26
CA LEU A 685 5.98 44.56 -22.55
C LEU A 685 5.36 43.48 -23.44
N GLU A 686 5.14 43.80 -24.71
CA GLU A 686 4.59 42.87 -25.69
C GLU A 686 5.49 41.62 -25.83
N GLY A 687 4.90 40.44 -25.54
CA GLY A 687 5.63 39.15 -25.54
C GLY A 687 6.23 38.71 -24.19
N GLN A 688 6.10 39.51 -23.10
CA GLN A 688 6.53 39.12 -21.77
C GLN A 688 5.36 39.00 -20.78
N ALA A 689 5.45 38.00 -19.85
CA ALA A 689 4.39 37.78 -18.89
C ALA A 689 4.47 38.65 -17.60
N THR A 690 5.63 39.23 -17.33
CA THR A 690 5.90 39.99 -16.10
C THR A 690 5.54 41.47 -16.26
N PRO A 691 4.66 42.07 -15.42
CA PRO A 691 4.32 43.48 -15.47
C PRO A 691 5.40 44.33 -14.78
N GLY A 692 5.61 45.56 -15.28
CA GLY A 692 6.53 46.55 -14.73
C GLY A 692 5.87 47.88 -14.40
N VAL A 693 6.62 48.80 -13.80
CA VAL A 693 6.19 50.17 -13.48
C VAL A 693 7.05 51.19 -14.22
N VAL A 694 6.43 52.16 -14.88
CA VAL A 694 7.13 53.25 -15.59
C VAL A 694 7.74 54.21 -14.58
N GLN A 695 9.05 54.34 -14.58
CA GLN A 695 9.79 55.24 -13.69
C GLN A 695 10.06 56.59 -14.33
N GLN A 696 10.37 56.67 -15.61
CA GLN A 696 10.67 57.90 -16.32
C GLN A 696 10.32 57.79 -17.79
N ILE A 697 9.84 58.84 -18.40
CA ILE A 697 9.58 58.94 -19.83
C ILE A 697 10.50 59.99 -20.46
N LYS A 698 11.23 59.61 -21.52
CA LYS A 698 12.08 60.47 -22.31
C LYS A 698 11.71 60.37 -23.80
N GLY A 699 10.93 61.31 -24.27
CA GLY A 699 10.48 61.36 -25.66
C GLY A 699 9.61 60.13 -26.03
N LYS A 700 10.03 59.33 -26.99
CA LYS A 700 9.29 58.11 -27.44
C LYS A 700 9.68 56.86 -26.65
N LYS A 701 10.58 56.93 -25.65
CA LYS A 701 11.02 55.78 -24.82
C LYS A 701 10.68 55.99 -23.37
N ALA A 702 10.29 54.93 -22.65
CA ALA A 702 10.05 54.91 -21.23
C ALA A 702 11.02 53.96 -20.54
N GLN A 703 11.48 54.39 -19.36
CA GLN A 703 12.24 53.55 -18.44
C GLN A 703 11.27 52.82 -17.51
N VAL A 704 11.24 51.50 -17.63
CA VAL A 704 10.30 50.61 -16.94
C VAL A 704 11.05 49.67 -16.03
N ALA A 705 10.64 49.59 -14.75
CA ALA A 705 11.17 48.65 -13.79
C ALA A 705 10.34 47.36 -13.77
N PHE A 706 10.94 46.25 -14.14
CA PHE A 706 10.41 44.88 -14.05
C PHE A 706 11.09 44.16 -12.88
N GLY A 707 10.52 44.27 -11.67
CA GLY A 707 11.14 43.76 -10.45
C GLY A 707 12.44 44.53 -10.15
N GLN A 708 13.58 43.85 -10.12
CA GLN A 708 14.92 44.46 -9.88
C GLN A 708 15.63 44.94 -11.16
N MET A 709 15.09 44.63 -12.35
CA MET A 709 15.66 45.06 -13.64
C MET A 709 14.99 46.34 -14.17
N ILE A 710 15.78 47.31 -14.57
CA ILE A 710 15.32 48.55 -15.20
C ILE A 710 15.74 48.53 -16.66
N VAL A 711 14.75 48.66 -17.57
CA VAL A 711 14.93 48.54 -19.04
C VAL A 711 14.33 49.79 -19.72
N MET A 712 14.99 50.31 -20.74
CA MET A 712 14.47 51.37 -21.63
C MET A 712 13.70 50.71 -22.79
N VAL A 713 12.40 51.00 -22.87
CA VAL A 713 11.49 50.42 -23.89
C VAL A 713 10.73 51.49 -24.62
N GLU A 714 10.43 51.27 -25.88
CA GLU A 714 9.58 52.19 -26.67
C GLU A 714 8.15 52.14 -26.19
N LEU A 715 7.52 53.33 -26.07
CA LEU A 715 6.13 53.49 -25.60
C LEU A 715 5.13 52.66 -26.42
N SER A 716 5.39 52.47 -27.73
CA SER A 716 4.57 51.67 -28.64
C SER A 716 4.50 50.18 -28.31
N ARG A 717 5.47 49.67 -27.58
CA ARG A 717 5.56 48.26 -27.17
C ARG A 717 5.08 47.98 -25.76
N LEU A 718 4.51 48.97 -25.09
CA LEU A 718 3.99 48.88 -23.73
C LEU A 718 2.45 48.94 -23.74
N SER A 719 1.84 47.98 -23.06
CA SER A 719 0.39 47.94 -22.78
C SER A 719 0.11 48.18 -21.31
N ILE A 720 -0.90 49.02 -21.01
CA ILE A 720 -1.28 49.32 -19.62
C ILE A 720 -2.00 48.11 -19.04
N VAL A 721 -1.63 47.75 -17.81
CA VAL A 721 -2.19 46.62 -17.09
C VAL A 721 -2.99 47.13 -15.90
N SER A 722 -4.13 46.49 -15.61
CA SER A 722 -4.96 46.88 -14.45
C SER A 722 -4.24 46.65 -13.13
N SER A 723 -4.55 47.49 -12.11
CA SER A 723 -3.97 47.37 -10.76
C SER A 723 -4.27 46.03 -10.10
N SER A 724 -5.33 45.33 -10.53
CA SER A 724 -5.67 43.99 -10.08
C SER A 724 -4.75 42.93 -10.71
N GLU A 725 -4.46 43.02 -11.98
CA GLU A 725 -3.51 42.14 -12.69
C GLU A 725 -2.08 42.32 -12.21
N TYR A 726 -1.66 43.57 -11.97
CA TYR A 726 -0.34 43.86 -11.40
C TYR A 726 -0.19 43.23 -10.00
N ARG A 727 -1.20 43.35 -9.10
CA ARG A 727 -1.18 42.72 -7.78
C ARG A 727 -1.25 41.19 -7.82
N ALA A 728 -1.91 40.62 -8.82
CA ALA A 728 -1.95 39.16 -9.00
C ALA A 728 -0.58 38.61 -9.45
N ALA A 729 0.12 39.35 -10.34
CA ALA A 729 1.43 38.94 -10.85
C ALA A 729 2.60 39.25 -9.90
N THR A 730 2.46 40.21 -8.95
CA THR A 730 3.48 40.59 -7.97
C THR A 730 3.20 40.09 -6.55
N ARG A 731 2.12 39.34 -6.30
CA ARG A 731 1.99 38.60 -5.05
C ARG A 731 3.17 37.64 -4.94
N PRO A 732 3.97 37.69 -3.86
CA PRO A 732 4.93 36.64 -3.63
C PRO A 732 4.10 35.36 -3.52
N THR A 733 4.24 34.50 -4.47
CA THR A 733 3.82 33.11 -4.37
C THR A 733 4.71 32.58 -3.26
N THR A 734 4.19 32.51 -2.04
CA THR A 734 4.72 31.60 -1.06
C THR A 734 4.43 30.21 -1.65
N ALA A 735 5.27 29.81 -2.57
CA ALA A 735 5.54 28.42 -2.84
C ALA A 735 5.99 27.85 -1.50
N ARG A 736 5.06 27.27 -0.75
CA ARG A 736 5.40 26.26 0.24
C ARG A 736 6.02 25.12 -0.56
N THR A 737 7.30 25.16 -0.58
CA THR A 737 8.21 24.26 -1.25
C THR A 737 7.93 22.86 -0.76
N VAL A 738 7.48 21.99 -1.66
CA VAL A 738 7.53 20.53 -1.54
C VAL A 738 8.98 20.04 -1.37
N VAL A 739 9.96 20.90 -1.55
CA VAL A 739 11.41 20.69 -1.39
C VAL A 739 11.83 20.39 0.07
N SER A 740 11.03 20.68 1.09
CA SER A 740 11.42 20.47 2.49
C SER A 740 11.31 19.01 2.99
N VAL A 741 10.55 18.14 2.30
CA VAL A 741 10.41 16.73 2.68
C VAL A 741 11.57 15.92 2.11
N ASP A 742 11.95 16.18 0.86
CA ASP A 742 13.04 15.48 0.17
C ASP A 742 14.42 15.76 0.82
N ILE A 743 14.67 17.00 1.24
CA ILE A 743 15.91 17.37 1.97
C ILE A 743 15.96 16.75 3.37
N ARG A 744 14.83 16.58 4.05
CA ARG A 744 14.78 15.92 5.37
C ARG A 744 15.01 14.41 5.28
N GLU A 745 14.46 13.73 4.28
CA GLU A 745 14.70 12.31 4.02
C GLU A 745 16.13 12.05 3.56
N ARG A 746 16.68 12.89 2.72
CA ARG A 746 18.08 12.80 2.28
C ARG A 746 19.06 13.08 3.42
N LYS A 747 18.76 14.05 4.32
CA LYS A 747 19.54 14.27 5.56
C LYS A 747 19.53 13.07 6.51
N LEU A 748 18.43 12.35 6.62
CA LEU A 748 18.31 11.17 7.48
C LEU A 748 19.02 9.93 6.91
N ASN A 749 19.12 9.82 5.59
CA ASN A 749 19.70 8.67 4.90
C ASN A 749 21.11 8.92 4.33
N PHE A 750 21.64 10.15 4.46
CA PHE A 750 22.95 10.51 3.94
C PHE A 750 24.07 9.75 4.67
N ARG A 751 24.96 9.15 3.91
CA ARG A 751 26.19 8.53 4.40
C ARG A 751 27.36 9.32 3.86
N ASP A 752 28.24 9.73 4.72
CA ASP A 752 29.44 10.48 4.41
C ASP A 752 30.58 9.64 3.80
N THR A 753 30.33 8.34 3.61
CA THR A 753 31.31 7.38 3.13
C THR A 753 30.69 6.48 2.07
N ILE A 754 31.39 6.30 0.94
CA ILE A 754 31.03 5.38 -0.14
C ILE A 754 32.15 4.39 -0.44
N ASP A 755 31.81 3.13 -0.70
CA ASP A 755 32.73 2.07 -1.11
C ASP A 755 32.50 1.71 -2.58
N VAL A 756 33.44 2.10 -3.44
CA VAL A 756 33.40 1.89 -4.89
C VAL A 756 34.42 0.81 -5.34
N ARG A 757 34.95 0.03 -4.41
CA ARG A 757 35.87 -1.04 -4.73
C ARG A 757 35.20 -2.14 -5.55
N GLY A 758 35.81 -2.56 -6.64
CA GLY A 758 35.29 -3.59 -7.54
C GLY A 758 34.23 -3.10 -8.55
N MET A 759 33.86 -1.83 -8.52
CA MET A 759 32.99 -1.22 -9.53
C MET A 759 33.77 -0.89 -10.80
N ARG A 760 33.09 -0.85 -11.96
CA ARG A 760 33.66 -0.31 -13.20
C ARG A 760 33.81 1.20 -13.10
N ALA A 761 34.79 1.78 -13.82
CA ALA A 761 35.10 3.20 -13.70
C ALA A 761 33.88 4.13 -13.92
N VAL A 762 32.99 3.77 -14.85
CA VAL A 762 31.77 4.56 -15.15
C VAL A 762 30.76 4.49 -14.00
N GLU A 763 30.49 3.30 -13.48
CA GLU A 763 29.58 3.08 -12.35
C GLU A 763 30.10 3.74 -11.06
N ALA A 764 31.39 3.70 -10.84
CA ALA A 764 32.04 4.34 -9.70
C ALA A 764 31.98 5.87 -9.78
N LEU A 765 32.11 6.45 -10.98
CA LEU A 765 31.97 7.89 -11.17
C LEU A 765 30.54 8.37 -10.93
N GLU A 766 29.51 7.68 -11.45
CA GLU A 766 28.11 8.00 -11.19
C GLU A 766 27.81 7.98 -9.69
N ALA A 767 28.26 6.96 -8.98
CA ALA A 767 28.06 6.84 -7.54
C ALA A 767 28.78 7.94 -6.73
N VAL A 768 29.93 8.41 -7.20
CA VAL A 768 30.67 9.53 -6.59
C VAL A 768 30.02 10.87 -6.92
N GLU A 769 29.47 11.06 -8.12
CA GLU A 769 28.67 12.24 -8.50
C GLU A 769 27.45 12.39 -7.60
N ASP A 770 26.67 11.32 -7.42
CA ASP A 770 25.50 11.31 -6.53
C ASP A 770 25.89 11.66 -5.07
N LEU A 771 26.99 11.09 -4.56
CA LEU A 771 27.48 11.38 -3.21
C LEU A 771 27.88 12.86 -3.05
N VAL A 772 28.57 13.44 -4.05
CA VAL A 772 29.01 14.84 -4.03
C VAL A 772 27.81 15.79 -4.07
N ASP A 773 26.84 15.52 -4.92
CA ASP A 773 25.61 16.31 -5.04
C ASP A 773 24.76 16.25 -3.74
N ASP A 774 24.60 15.06 -3.17
CA ASP A 774 23.91 14.88 -1.89
C ASP A 774 24.66 15.56 -0.72
N ALA A 775 25.98 15.50 -0.69
CA ALA A 775 26.82 16.18 0.32
C ALA A 775 26.69 17.69 0.25
N LEU A 776 26.67 18.26 -0.94
CA LEU A 776 26.47 19.71 -1.16
C LEU A 776 25.06 20.14 -0.77
N MET A 777 24.02 19.35 -1.10
CA MET A 777 22.63 19.64 -0.69
C MET A 777 22.42 19.55 0.81
N VAL A 778 23.06 18.60 1.47
CA VAL A 778 22.95 18.37 2.92
C VAL A 778 23.82 19.36 3.71
N GLY A 779 24.85 19.96 3.05
CA GLY A 779 25.78 20.89 3.66
C GLY A 779 26.83 20.20 4.53
N VAL A 780 27.29 19.02 4.12
CA VAL A 780 28.33 18.26 4.82
C VAL A 780 29.70 18.80 4.36
N SER A 781 30.61 19.01 5.30
CA SER A 781 31.93 19.58 5.03
C SER A 781 32.95 18.60 4.46
N THR A 782 32.75 17.28 4.67
CA THR A 782 33.73 16.27 4.28
C THR A 782 33.06 14.94 3.94
N VAL A 783 33.50 14.28 2.87
CA VAL A 783 33.09 12.92 2.50
C VAL A 783 34.28 12.02 2.21
N THR A 784 34.12 10.71 2.37
CA THR A 784 35.17 9.72 2.24
C THR A 784 34.83 8.71 1.13
N ILE A 785 35.75 8.47 0.19
CA ILE A 785 35.59 7.57 -0.94
C ILE A 785 36.60 6.44 -0.86
N LEU A 786 36.15 5.19 -0.74
CA LEU A 786 36.98 3.99 -0.68
C LEU A 786 37.06 3.37 -2.10
N HIS A 787 38.18 3.55 -2.80
CA HIS A 787 38.41 3.01 -4.14
C HIS A 787 39.47 1.88 -4.18
N GLY A 788 40.15 1.63 -3.07
CA GLY A 788 41.17 0.59 -2.98
C GLY A 788 42.55 1.01 -3.57
N LYS A 789 43.56 0.14 -3.33
CA LYS A 789 44.95 0.42 -3.76
C LYS A 789 45.29 -0.11 -5.15
N GLY A 790 44.50 -0.98 -5.77
CA GLY A 790 44.69 -1.63 -7.10
C GLY A 790 45.70 -1.02 -8.06
N THR A 791 45.40 -0.95 -9.35
CA THR A 791 46.27 -0.31 -10.36
C THR A 791 46.29 1.22 -10.28
N GLY A 792 45.47 1.84 -9.43
CA GLY A 792 45.35 3.29 -9.29
C GLY A 792 44.47 3.97 -10.32
N ALA A 793 44.00 3.26 -11.38
CA ALA A 793 43.23 3.84 -12.46
C ALA A 793 41.89 4.46 -11.94
N LEU A 794 41.20 3.78 -11.05
CA LEU A 794 39.95 4.26 -10.46
C LEU A 794 40.15 5.52 -9.60
N LYS A 795 41.22 5.55 -8.82
CA LYS A 795 41.63 6.71 -8.02
C LYS A 795 41.89 7.94 -8.91
N GLU A 796 42.61 7.76 -10.03
CA GLU A 796 42.92 8.86 -10.92
C GLU A 796 41.68 9.44 -11.63
N GLU A 797 40.75 8.58 -12.07
CA GLU A 797 39.50 9.01 -12.68
C GLU A 797 38.60 9.78 -11.66
N ILE A 798 38.45 9.25 -10.48
CA ILE A 798 37.68 9.92 -9.41
C ILE A 798 38.29 11.28 -9.04
N ARG A 799 39.61 11.36 -8.93
CA ARG A 799 40.29 12.62 -8.64
C ARG A 799 40.26 13.61 -9.80
N ARG A 800 40.24 13.14 -11.04
CA ARG A 800 40.05 13.98 -12.23
C ARG A 800 38.68 14.63 -12.20
N TYR A 801 37.65 13.87 -11.93
CA TYR A 801 36.30 14.38 -11.78
C TYR A 801 36.18 15.40 -10.61
N LEU A 802 36.64 15.05 -9.41
CA LEU A 802 36.54 15.93 -8.23
C LEU A 802 37.23 17.27 -8.41
N ARG A 803 38.29 17.36 -9.25
CA ARG A 803 38.94 18.62 -9.62
C ARG A 803 38.11 19.52 -10.54
N THR A 804 37.09 18.96 -11.22
CA THR A 804 36.17 19.73 -12.07
C THR A 804 35.02 20.35 -11.26
N VAL A 805 34.76 19.86 -10.04
CA VAL A 805 33.69 20.36 -9.17
C VAL A 805 34.13 21.65 -8.47
N LYS A 806 33.43 22.76 -8.71
CA LYS A 806 33.78 24.09 -8.18
C LYS A 806 33.75 24.23 -6.67
N ASP A 807 32.89 23.44 -6.02
CA ASP A 807 32.64 23.52 -4.58
C ASP A 807 33.53 22.61 -3.74
N VAL A 808 34.44 21.84 -4.38
CA VAL A 808 35.46 21.07 -3.70
C VAL A 808 36.64 21.99 -3.32
N ALA A 809 37.00 21.96 -2.05
CA ALA A 809 38.13 22.72 -1.50
C ALA A 809 39.43 21.93 -1.58
N THR A 810 39.44 20.69 -1.08
CA THR A 810 40.65 19.84 -1.05
C THR A 810 40.29 18.37 -1.34
N VAL A 811 41.25 17.66 -1.96
CA VAL A 811 41.18 16.22 -2.24
C VAL A 811 42.49 15.60 -1.75
N ALA A 812 42.43 14.82 -0.66
CA ALA A 812 43.62 14.25 -0.02
C ALA A 812 43.50 12.72 0.14
N ASP A 813 44.61 12.04 0.34
CA ASP A 813 44.65 10.66 0.79
C ASP A 813 44.40 10.60 2.30
N ASP A 814 43.80 9.53 2.79
CA ASP A 814 43.63 9.31 4.25
C ASP A 814 44.98 8.95 4.91
N HIS A 815 45.03 9.00 6.21
CA HIS A 815 46.22 8.69 6.98
C HIS A 815 46.67 7.23 6.75
N ALA A 816 47.98 7.01 6.72
CA ALA A 816 48.57 5.71 6.43
C ALA A 816 48.02 4.55 7.28
N ASP A 817 47.66 4.81 8.54
CA ASP A 817 47.09 3.87 9.50
C ASP A 817 45.59 3.59 9.30
N ARG A 818 44.89 4.37 8.45
CA ARG A 818 43.46 4.25 8.18
C ARG A 818 43.11 3.83 6.76
N GLY A 819 44.06 3.38 5.97
CA GLY A 819 43.85 2.93 4.60
C GLY A 819 44.72 3.63 3.56
N GLY A 820 45.27 4.81 3.85
CA GLY A 820 46.23 5.55 3.07
C GLY A 820 45.77 5.82 1.62
N ALA A 821 46.63 5.53 0.64
CA ALA A 821 46.39 5.76 -0.78
C ALA A 821 45.19 4.99 -1.40
N GLY A 822 44.49 4.15 -0.65
CA GLY A 822 43.27 3.44 -1.07
C GLY A 822 41.97 4.19 -0.78
N ILE A 823 42.05 5.32 -0.07
CA ILE A 823 40.92 6.16 0.36
C ILE A 823 41.19 7.60 -0.03
N THR A 824 40.18 8.25 -0.58
CA THR A 824 40.23 9.68 -0.89
C THR A 824 39.23 10.44 -0.01
N ILE A 825 39.72 11.45 0.68
CA ILE A 825 38.91 12.39 1.49
C ILE A 825 38.72 13.66 0.67
N VAL A 826 37.46 14.07 0.56
CA VAL A 826 37.04 15.27 -0.17
C VAL A 826 36.48 16.28 0.83
N THR A 827 37.01 17.50 0.85
CA THR A 827 36.48 18.59 1.68
C THR A 827 35.85 19.65 0.78
N PHE A 828 34.67 20.12 1.15
CA PHE A 828 33.93 21.14 0.41
C PHE A 828 34.20 22.54 0.95
N LYS A 829 34.00 23.55 0.09
CA LYS A 829 34.06 24.96 0.49
C LYS A 829 32.81 25.27 1.33
N GLN A 830 33.02 25.85 2.51
CA GLN A 830 31.91 26.33 3.36
C GLN A 830 31.33 27.63 2.83
#